data_8474dde0f75ad3325ff77e061f871745
#
_entry.id   8474dde0f75ad3325ff77e061f871745
#
_cell.length_a   1.000
_cell.length_b   1.000
_cell.length_c   1.000
_cell.angle_alpha   90.00
_cell.angle_beta   90.00
_cell.angle_gamma   90.00
#
_symmetry.space_group_name_H-M   'P 1'
#
loop_
_entity.id
_entity.type
_entity.pdbx_description
1 polymer ?
#
loop_
_entity_poly.entity_id
_entity_poly.type
_entity_poly.pdbx_seq_one_letter_code
_entity_poly.pdbx_strand_id
1 'polypeptide(L)'
;MELKDWNLSQLGEDIWKKKYQNGDETFDQWLDRISNKDADVKDLIINKKFIFGGRILASRGVTDRKVTYSNCYVLPQVGDSIEDIYDTAKHLARTFSYGGGCGIDISQLRPKGSHVNNAALTTTGAVSFMETFNNVSKTIGQKGRRGALMISMDVNHPEIKDFINAKTQNEKLEGCNISVRTDDLFMTRVIAGDGNANELMYKLAENNWNWGEPGMLFWDNVNTETLLSEYIKNGEFEFAGVNPCAEEPLPAGGSCLLGSLNLAEFVKDPFGKRPAFNIPEFKKAVKVAIRALNQVLDEGLPLHPLQIQRDSVAKWRQIGLGIMGFGDMLIKMRIPYGSDRCSNLITSIGMALCNTGLQESALLAKELGTFEAYNPDYILNSFYLQSKIEDGEIYDETIELIKSYGLRNSQLFTIAPTGSIGTMLGISTGVEPIYDVNGFARTTKSLNAEDKVYMEYPAIVQCAIEADDIDMLNNKPSYLIGAKDLDYMSRVKTQADWQQWIDASISSTLNLPNNATVEDVFKAYVLAHELGCKGLTVFREGCKREGILKGVVKTPKEEKHVPVTNIDTDINHCIAFGSKLQTGCGSLWMTVYFHKETGQLCHIFLNKGSKGGCNSYMTGLSRLISLAGKRGASVEDIVDQLKSVIACPSFVSKRNTDASISPGRSCAEAIGVELLNLHTMFKDTYINQPVITELKINDEVKIETAKCPECGADLNHTGGCISCFNCGWTKCD
;
A
#
# COMPACT_ATOMS: atom_id res chain seq x y z
N MET A 1 -27.15 19.90 -0.09
CA MET A 1 -25.77 19.87 0.45
C MET A 1 -24.77 19.89 -0.70
N GLU A 2 -23.72 20.68 -0.61
CA GLU A 2 -22.64 20.70 -1.61
C GLU A 2 -21.46 19.85 -1.12
N LEU A 3 -20.62 19.39 -2.05
CA LEU A 3 -19.44 18.58 -1.68
C LEU A 3 -18.49 19.26 -0.70
N LYS A 4 -18.31 20.59 -0.84
CA LYS A 4 -17.48 21.39 0.07
C LYS A 4 -17.96 21.35 1.53
N ASP A 5 -19.29 21.19 1.75
CA ASP A 5 -19.88 21.12 3.08
C ASP A 5 -19.54 19.79 3.79
N TRP A 6 -19.11 18.77 3.02
CA TRP A 6 -18.68 17.49 3.56
C TRP A 6 -17.23 17.51 4.07
N ASN A 7 -16.53 18.63 3.86
CA ASN A 7 -15.19 18.90 4.38
C ASN A 7 -14.19 17.76 4.11
N LEU A 8 -14.00 17.48 2.84
CA LEU A 8 -13.00 16.51 2.36
C LEU A 8 -11.65 17.20 2.10
N SER A 9 -10.57 16.44 2.21
CA SER A 9 -9.27 16.86 1.67
C SER A 9 -9.30 16.91 0.14
N GLN A 10 -8.33 17.59 -0.49
CA GLN A 10 -8.18 17.60 -1.95
C GLN A 10 -8.14 16.18 -2.53
N LEU A 11 -7.44 15.26 -1.87
CA LEU A 11 -7.42 13.84 -2.27
C LEU A 11 -8.81 13.20 -2.13
N GLY A 12 -9.54 13.51 -1.06
CA GLY A 12 -10.91 13.01 -0.84
C GLY A 12 -11.86 13.47 -1.95
N GLU A 13 -11.83 14.75 -2.32
CA GLU A 13 -12.60 15.27 -3.45
C GLU A 13 -12.22 14.62 -4.78
N ASP A 14 -10.92 14.45 -5.05
CA ASP A 14 -10.43 13.80 -6.26
C ASP A 14 -10.91 12.33 -6.35
N ILE A 15 -10.93 11.63 -5.21
CA ILE A 15 -11.46 10.26 -5.13
C ILE A 15 -12.96 10.25 -5.42
N TRP A 16 -13.74 11.13 -4.80
CA TRP A 16 -15.19 11.21 -5.05
C TRP A 16 -15.47 11.48 -6.53
N LYS A 17 -14.87 12.52 -7.11
CA LYS A 17 -15.06 12.93 -8.51
C LYS A 17 -14.66 11.82 -9.50
N LYS A 18 -13.52 11.17 -9.28
CA LYS A 18 -12.98 10.18 -10.25
C LYS A 18 -13.61 8.80 -10.14
N LYS A 19 -14.00 8.38 -8.90
CA LYS A 19 -14.42 7.00 -8.65
C LYS A 19 -15.90 6.84 -8.41
N TYR A 20 -16.58 7.82 -7.80
CA TYR A 20 -17.92 7.66 -7.27
C TYR A 20 -18.97 8.55 -7.93
N GLN A 21 -18.59 9.69 -8.44
CA GLN A 21 -19.46 10.55 -9.21
C GLN A 21 -19.85 9.90 -10.54
N ASN A 22 -21.15 9.88 -10.88
CA ASN A 22 -21.65 9.39 -12.15
C ASN A 22 -22.04 10.56 -13.06
N GLY A 23 -21.30 10.74 -14.18
CA GLY A 23 -21.46 11.90 -15.04
C GLY A 23 -21.27 13.21 -14.30
N ASP A 24 -22.18 14.14 -14.51
CA ASP A 24 -22.17 15.49 -13.91
C ASP A 24 -23.11 15.63 -12.71
N GLU A 25 -23.46 14.50 -12.04
CA GLU A 25 -24.34 14.55 -10.87
C GLU A 25 -23.74 15.43 -9.76
N THR A 26 -24.62 16.23 -9.13
CA THR A 26 -24.25 16.98 -7.94
C THR A 26 -24.05 16.05 -6.73
N PHE A 27 -23.42 16.55 -5.67
CA PHE A 27 -23.23 15.77 -4.45
C PHE A 27 -24.55 15.32 -3.81
N ASP A 28 -25.58 16.20 -3.82
CA ASP A 28 -26.91 15.86 -3.30
C ASP A 28 -27.63 14.81 -4.17
N GLN A 29 -27.50 14.88 -5.48
CA GLN A 29 -28.00 13.84 -6.38
C GLN A 29 -27.28 12.50 -6.17
N TRP A 30 -25.98 12.53 -5.94
CA TRP A 30 -25.20 11.35 -5.59
C TRP A 30 -25.70 10.74 -4.27
N LEU A 31 -25.91 11.56 -3.22
CA LEU A 31 -26.47 11.09 -1.94
C LEU A 31 -27.84 10.44 -2.11
N ASP A 32 -28.73 11.06 -2.89
CA ASP A 32 -30.06 10.51 -3.19
C ASP A 32 -29.97 9.18 -3.96
N ARG A 33 -29.05 9.08 -4.91
CA ARG A 33 -28.84 7.85 -5.69
C ARG A 33 -28.32 6.71 -4.82
N ILE A 34 -27.28 6.93 -4.01
CA ILE A 34 -26.66 5.88 -3.22
C ILE A 34 -27.50 5.46 -1.99
N SER A 35 -28.30 6.37 -1.44
CA SER A 35 -29.25 6.06 -0.34
C SER A 35 -30.59 5.52 -0.83
N ASN A 36 -30.85 5.56 -2.15
CA ASN A 36 -32.19 5.33 -2.72
C ASN A 36 -33.25 6.23 -2.07
N LYS A 37 -32.86 7.46 -1.71
CA LYS A 37 -33.69 8.46 -1.03
C LYS A 37 -34.18 8.05 0.37
N ASP A 38 -33.62 6.97 0.94
CA ASP A 38 -33.87 6.63 2.33
C ASP A 38 -33.23 7.68 3.24
N ALA A 39 -34.05 8.30 4.09
CA ALA A 39 -33.64 9.43 4.92
C ALA A 39 -32.64 9.00 6.01
N ASP A 40 -32.84 7.83 6.61
CA ASP A 40 -31.97 7.33 7.68
C ASP A 40 -30.60 6.94 7.13
N VAL A 41 -30.56 6.28 5.97
CA VAL A 41 -29.31 5.96 5.28
C VAL A 41 -28.59 7.23 4.84
N LYS A 42 -29.32 8.20 4.28
CA LYS A 42 -28.76 9.51 3.85
C LYS A 42 -28.17 10.26 5.05
N ASP A 43 -28.85 10.27 6.18
CA ASP A 43 -28.37 10.90 7.43
C ASP A 43 -27.07 10.27 7.94
N LEU A 44 -27.00 8.93 7.97
CA LEU A 44 -25.78 8.23 8.38
C LEU A 44 -24.58 8.56 7.46
N ILE A 45 -24.82 8.67 6.14
CA ILE A 45 -23.76 9.01 5.17
C ILE A 45 -23.31 10.47 5.32
N ILE A 46 -24.25 11.41 5.44
CA ILE A 46 -23.95 12.84 5.63
C ILE A 46 -23.11 13.05 6.89
N ASN A 47 -23.48 12.37 7.98
CA ASN A 47 -22.76 12.45 9.25
C ASN A 47 -21.51 11.54 9.31
N LYS A 48 -21.09 10.95 8.18
CA LYS A 48 -19.92 10.08 8.07
C LYS A 48 -19.94 8.88 9.00
N LYS A 49 -21.08 8.48 9.54
CA LYS A 49 -21.25 7.35 10.47
C LYS A 49 -21.26 6.00 9.77
N PHE A 50 -21.76 5.96 8.55
CA PHE A 50 -21.82 4.77 7.69
C PHE A 50 -21.52 5.15 6.25
N ILE A 51 -20.86 4.25 5.52
CA ILE A 51 -20.72 4.39 4.08
C ILE A 51 -20.71 3.00 3.41
N PHE A 52 -21.35 2.91 2.25
CA PHE A 52 -21.31 1.71 1.43
C PHE A 52 -19.92 1.43 0.85
N GLY A 53 -19.67 0.18 0.51
CA GLY A 53 -18.50 -0.22 -0.25
C GLY A 53 -18.38 0.52 -1.58
N GLY A 54 -17.14 0.72 -2.02
CA GLY A 54 -16.86 1.59 -3.17
C GLY A 54 -17.58 1.20 -4.47
N ARG A 55 -17.99 -0.06 -4.62
CA ARG A 55 -18.73 -0.49 -5.80
C ARG A 55 -20.19 0.00 -5.76
N ILE A 56 -20.83 -0.05 -4.61
CA ILE A 56 -22.19 0.50 -4.43
C ILE A 56 -22.19 2.00 -4.68
N LEU A 57 -21.21 2.73 -4.10
CA LEU A 57 -21.07 4.18 -4.31
C LEU A 57 -20.95 4.56 -5.79
N ALA A 58 -20.23 3.74 -6.56
CA ALA A 58 -19.99 4.01 -7.99
C ALA A 58 -21.13 3.52 -8.90
N SER A 59 -21.93 2.54 -8.48
CA SER A 59 -22.77 1.77 -9.40
C SER A 59 -24.26 1.74 -9.09
N ARG A 60 -24.68 1.94 -7.81
CA ARG A 60 -26.10 1.93 -7.45
C ARG A 60 -26.88 2.95 -8.26
N GLY A 61 -27.97 2.52 -8.89
CA GLY A 61 -28.81 3.37 -9.73
C GLY A 61 -28.22 3.76 -11.10
N VAL A 62 -27.07 3.21 -11.50
CA VAL A 62 -26.48 3.41 -12.82
C VAL A 62 -27.11 2.45 -13.83
N THR A 63 -27.66 2.98 -14.94
CA THR A 63 -28.40 2.20 -15.95
C THR A 63 -27.82 2.30 -17.37
N ASP A 64 -26.87 3.21 -17.59
CA ASP A 64 -26.26 3.48 -18.91
C ASP A 64 -25.20 2.44 -19.32
N ARG A 65 -24.80 1.57 -18.39
CA ARG A 65 -23.81 0.52 -18.62
C ARG A 65 -24.02 -0.67 -17.69
N LYS A 66 -23.41 -1.80 -18.07
CA LYS A 66 -23.45 -3.01 -17.23
C LYS A 66 -22.51 -2.88 -16.04
N VAL A 67 -23.06 -2.98 -14.83
CA VAL A 67 -22.36 -2.86 -13.56
C VAL A 67 -22.85 -3.92 -12.58
N THR A 68 -22.08 -4.18 -11.53
CA THR A 68 -22.53 -4.91 -10.33
C THR A 68 -22.40 -4.02 -9.10
N TYR A 69 -23.17 -4.31 -8.05
CA TYR A 69 -23.05 -3.65 -6.76
C TYR A 69 -22.06 -4.35 -5.83
N SER A 70 -21.71 -5.62 -6.13
CA SER A 70 -20.74 -6.38 -5.35
C SER A 70 -19.30 -6.00 -5.71
N ASN A 71 -18.47 -5.84 -4.69
CA ASN A 71 -17.06 -5.50 -4.86
C ASN A 71 -16.26 -6.67 -5.45
N CYS A 72 -16.51 -7.87 -4.94
CA CYS A 72 -15.76 -9.07 -5.27
C CYS A 72 -16.65 -10.31 -5.31
N TYR A 73 -16.10 -11.38 -5.85
CA TYR A 73 -16.74 -12.69 -5.99
C TYR A 73 -15.71 -13.79 -5.74
N VAL A 74 -16.21 -14.99 -5.40
CA VAL A 74 -15.42 -16.22 -5.47
C VAL A 74 -16.05 -17.11 -6.55
N LEU A 75 -15.24 -17.57 -7.49
CA LEU A 75 -15.68 -18.52 -8.52
C LEU A 75 -15.58 -19.95 -7.98
N PRO A 76 -16.23 -20.93 -8.62
CA PRO A 76 -15.98 -22.32 -8.31
C PRO A 76 -14.49 -22.66 -8.31
N GLN A 77 -14.08 -23.60 -7.48
CA GLN A 77 -12.71 -24.15 -7.56
C GLN A 77 -12.42 -24.58 -8.98
N VAL A 78 -11.20 -24.35 -9.45
CA VAL A 78 -10.82 -24.61 -10.84
C VAL A 78 -10.75 -26.11 -11.07
N GLY A 79 -11.67 -26.65 -11.86
CA GLY A 79 -11.71 -28.07 -12.21
C GLY A 79 -10.53 -28.51 -13.08
N ASP A 80 -10.16 -29.79 -12.97
CA ASP A 80 -8.95 -30.34 -13.57
C ASP A 80 -9.18 -30.79 -15.02
N SER A 81 -9.74 -29.90 -15.86
CA SER A 81 -9.88 -30.07 -17.31
C SER A 81 -9.53 -28.78 -18.06
N ILE A 82 -9.21 -28.88 -19.34
CA ILE A 82 -8.95 -27.69 -20.18
C ILE A 82 -10.22 -26.82 -20.25
N GLU A 83 -11.38 -27.46 -20.36
CA GLU A 83 -12.67 -26.78 -20.39
C GLU A 83 -12.89 -25.97 -19.13
N ASP A 84 -12.72 -26.55 -17.95
CA ASP A 84 -12.92 -25.87 -16.66
C ASP A 84 -11.92 -24.73 -16.45
N ILE A 85 -10.64 -24.93 -16.81
CA ILE A 85 -9.60 -23.91 -16.74
C ILE A 85 -9.97 -22.69 -17.61
N TYR A 86 -10.38 -22.89 -18.86
CA TYR A 86 -10.73 -21.79 -19.74
C TYR A 86 -12.13 -21.22 -19.50
N ASP A 87 -13.08 -22.02 -18.99
CA ASP A 87 -14.35 -21.50 -18.49
C ASP A 87 -14.13 -20.60 -17.26
N THR A 88 -13.22 -20.96 -16.36
CA THR A 88 -12.80 -20.07 -15.26
C THR A 88 -12.22 -18.76 -15.81
N ALA A 89 -11.33 -18.81 -16.78
CA ALA A 89 -10.76 -17.61 -17.42
C ALA A 89 -11.85 -16.72 -18.07
N LYS A 90 -12.84 -17.32 -18.74
CA LYS A 90 -14.00 -16.63 -19.30
C LYS A 90 -14.87 -15.99 -18.21
N HIS A 91 -15.12 -16.69 -17.12
CA HIS A 91 -15.90 -16.20 -15.98
C HIS A 91 -15.19 -15.04 -15.27
N LEU A 92 -13.86 -15.11 -15.10
CA LEU A 92 -13.03 -14.01 -14.62
C LEU A 92 -13.18 -12.77 -15.52
N ALA A 93 -13.01 -12.93 -16.84
CA ALA A 93 -13.14 -11.84 -17.81
C ALA A 93 -14.51 -11.17 -17.74
N ARG A 94 -15.58 -11.99 -17.64
CA ARG A 94 -16.95 -11.49 -17.55
C ARG A 94 -17.16 -10.72 -16.26
N THR A 95 -16.72 -11.24 -15.10
CA THR A 95 -16.90 -10.60 -13.80
C THR A 95 -16.09 -9.30 -13.71
N PHE A 96 -14.84 -9.28 -14.19
CA PHE A 96 -14.04 -8.07 -14.26
C PHE A 96 -14.69 -7.00 -15.13
N SER A 97 -15.30 -7.37 -16.26
CA SER A 97 -15.97 -6.43 -17.16
C SER A 97 -17.18 -5.71 -16.54
N TYR A 98 -17.80 -6.27 -15.50
CA TYR A 98 -18.87 -5.63 -14.70
C TYR A 98 -18.33 -4.87 -13.50
N GLY A 99 -17.03 -4.94 -13.25
CA GLY A 99 -16.35 -4.23 -12.19
C GLY A 99 -16.12 -5.03 -10.91
N GLY A 100 -16.47 -6.31 -10.83
CA GLY A 100 -16.17 -7.18 -9.71
C GLY A 100 -14.71 -7.62 -9.69
N GLY A 101 -14.11 -7.83 -8.52
CA GLY A 101 -12.90 -8.61 -8.32
C GLY A 101 -13.23 -10.10 -8.18
N CYS A 102 -12.25 -10.99 -8.30
CA CYS A 102 -12.48 -12.44 -8.16
C CYS A 102 -11.42 -13.13 -7.32
N GLY A 103 -11.83 -14.14 -6.56
CA GLY A 103 -10.96 -15.18 -6.02
C GLY A 103 -11.19 -16.50 -6.70
N ILE A 104 -10.14 -17.27 -6.88
CA ILE A 104 -10.14 -18.65 -7.37
C ILE A 104 -9.20 -19.51 -6.53
N ASP A 105 -9.49 -20.78 -6.42
CA ASP A 105 -8.62 -21.79 -5.82
C ASP A 105 -8.22 -22.79 -6.88
N ILE A 106 -6.91 -23.13 -6.94
CA ILE A 106 -6.33 -24.01 -7.97
C ILE A 106 -5.88 -25.37 -7.39
N SER A 107 -6.26 -25.67 -6.16
CA SER A 107 -5.83 -26.87 -5.45
C SER A 107 -6.30 -28.19 -6.09
N GLN A 108 -7.37 -28.16 -6.91
CA GLN A 108 -7.88 -29.35 -7.59
C GLN A 108 -7.12 -29.68 -8.88
N LEU A 109 -6.30 -28.77 -9.40
CA LEU A 109 -5.51 -29.01 -10.59
C LEU A 109 -4.39 -30.03 -10.28
N ARG A 110 -4.22 -31.03 -11.17
CA ARG A 110 -3.16 -32.02 -11.01
C ARG A 110 -1.77 -31.40 -11.14
N PRO A 111 -0.76 -31.94 -10.44
CA PRO A 111 0.60 -31.40 -10.46
C PRO A 111 1.30 -31.67 -11.80
N LYS A 112 2.33 -30.87 -12.05
CA LYS A 112 3.20 -30.95 -13.21
C LYS A 112 3.71 -32.38 -13.45
N GLY A 113 3.68 -32.82 -14.71
CA GLY A 113 4.10 -34.16 -15.12
C GLY A 113 3.03 -35.24 -14.98
N SER A 114 1.86 -34.94 -14.38
CA SER A 114 0.74 -35.89 -14.34
C SER A 114 0.23 -36.19 -15.74
N HIS A 115 -0.16 -37.44 -15.97
CA HIS A 115 -0.67 -37.91 -17.25
C HIS A 115 -1.95 -37.20 -17.67
N VAL A 116 -2.03 -36.80 -18.94
CA VAL A 116 -3.24 -36.26 -19.59
C VAL A 116 -3.52 -37.03 -20.88
N ASN A 117 -4.78 -37.20 -21.19
CA ASN A 117 -5.21 -37.95 -22.39
C ASN A 117 -5.36 -36.98 -23.60
N ASN A 118 -4.27 -36.29 -23.94
CA ASN A 118 -4.19 -35.47 -25.13
C ASN A 118 -2.78 -35.52 -25.74
N ALA A 119 -2.52 -34.75 -26.81
CA ALA A 119 -1.26 -34.74 -27.53
C ALA A 119 -0.02 -34.41 -26.70
N ALA A 120 -0.18 -33.74 -25.56
CA ALA A 120 0.91 -33.37 -24.66
C ALA A 120 1.36 -34.54 -23.76
N LEU A 121 0.51 -35.56 -23.55
CA LEU A 121 0.70 -36.71 -22.67
C LEU A 121 0.91 -36.38 -21.19
N THR A 122 1.46 -35.21 -20.85
CA THR A 122 1.65 -34.74 -19.46
C THR A 122 1.29 -33.27 -19.34
N THR A 123 0.72 -32.88 -18.17
CA THR A 123 0.38 -31.47 -17.86
C THR A 123 1.61 -30.65 -17.46
N THR A 124 1.54 -29.34 -17.71
CA THR A 124 2.51 -28.36 -17.23
C THR A 124 2.31 -28.01 -15.76
N GLY A 125 1.20 -28.44 -15.14
CA GLY A 125 0.90 -28.30 -13.72
C GLY A 125 0.07 -27.07 -13.36
N ALA A 126 -0.42 -27.08 -12.11
CA ALA A 126 -1.32 -26.05 -11.56
C ALA A 126 -0.71 -24.64 -11.61
N VAL A 127 0.55 -24.51 -11.19
CA VAL A 127 1.26 -23.21 -11.13
C VAL A 127 1.43 -22.58 -12.51
N SER A 128 1.58 -23.38 -13.58
CA SER A 128 1.71 -22.85 -14.93
C SER A 128 0.44 -22.14 -15.44
N PHE A 129 -0.74 -22.60 -15.03
CA PHE A 129 -2.01 -21.99 -15.43
C PHE A 129 -2.29 -20.65 -14.74
N MET A 130 -1.58 -20.32 -13.67
CA MET A 130 -1.68 -19.00 -13.03
C MET A 130 -1.42 -17.85 -14.02
N GLU A 131 -0.54 -18.05 -15.01
CA GLU A 131 -0.25 -17.02 -16.03
C GLU A 131 -1.49 -16.74 -16.90
N THR A 132 -2.30 -17.75 -17.24
CA THR A 132 -3.56 -17.59 -17.98
C THR A 132 -4.51 -16.67 -17.21
N PHE A 133 -4.76 -16.96 -15.94
CA PHE A 133 -5.66 -16.17 -15.10
C PHE A 133 -5.13 -14.75 -14.85
N ASN A 134 -3.84 -14.62 -14.59
CA ASN A 134 -3.16 -13.34 -14.42
C ASN A 134 -3.27 -12.45 -15.68
N ASN A 135 -3.15 -13.02 -16.87
CA ASN A 135 -3.29 -12.29 -18.12
C ASN A 135 -4.70 -11.75 -18.32
N VAL A 136 -5.74 -12.51 -17.94
CA VAL A 136 -7.12 -12.01 -17.92
C VAL A 136 -7.27 -10.77 -17.05
N SER A 137 -6.73 -10.80 -15.82
CA SER A 137 -6.83 -9.66 -14.89
C SER A 137 -6.07 -8.41 -15.38
N LYS A 138 -4.96 -8.60 -16.09
CA LYS A 138 -4.19 -7.51 -16.69
C LYS A 138 -4.89 -6.90 -17.91
N THR A 139 -5.60 -7.72 -18.68
CA THR A 139 -6.20 -7.32 -19.97
C THR A 139 -7.56 -6.65 -19.78
N ILE A 140 -8.38 -7.16 -18.85
CA ILE A 140 -9.74 -6.63 -18.64
C ILE A 140 -9.71 -5.45 -17.66
N GLY A 141 -9.78 -4.24 -18.20
CA GLY A 141 -9.76 -2.99 -17.43
C GLY A 141 -11.12 -2.63 -16.82
N GLN A 142 -11.10 -1.90 -15.71
CA GLN A 142 -12.27 -1.38 -14.99
C GLN A 142 -12.09 0.13 -14.77
N LYS A 143 -12.55 1.00 -15.68
CA LYS A 143 -12.48 2.48 -15.54
C LYS A 143 -11.17 2.97 -14.89
N GLY A 144 -10.02 2.65 -15.50
CA GLY A 144 -8.69 3.05 -14.99
C GLY A 144 -8.08 2.13 -13.92
N ARG A 145 -8.68 0.96 -13.63
CA ARG A 145 -8.13 -0.07 -12.73
C ARG A 145 -7.94 -1.39 -13.48
N ARG A 146 -6.99 -2.21 -13.02
CA ARG A 146 -6.87 -3.63 -13.41
C ARG A 146 -7.94 -4.45 -12.68
N GLY A 147 -8.28 -5.62 -13.21
CA GLY A 147 -9.05 -6.63 -12.47
C GLY A 147 -8.30 -6.99 -11.17
N ALA A 148 -9.03 -7.22 -10.08
CA ALA A 148 -8.45 -7.71 -8.83
C ALA A 148 -8.65 -9.23 -8.78
N LEU A 149 -7.56 -9.99 -8.65
CA LEU A 149 -7.56 -11.45 -8.63
C LEU A 149 -6.82 -11.96 -7.39
N MET A 150 -7.40 -12.93 -6.70
CA MET A 150 -6.75 -13.79 -5.72
C MET A 150 -6.64 -15.19 -6.31
N ILE A 151 -5.47 -15.81 -6.17
CA ILE A 151 -5.26 -17.24 -6.45
C ILE A 151 -4.80 -17.87 -5.15
N SER A 152 -5.51 -18.90 -4.68
CA SER A 152 -5.12 -19.68 -3.50
C SER A 152 -4.77 -21.12 -3.88
N MET A 153 -3.96 -21.75 -3.02
CA MET A 153 -3.56 -23.16 -3.13
C MET A 153 -3.44 -23.77 -1.74
N ASP A 154 -3.87 -25.01 -1.61
CA ASP A 154 -3.74 -25.80 -0.38
C ASP A 154 -2.27 -26.12 -0.08
N VAL A 155 -1.89 -26.06 1.19
CA VAL A 155 -0.52 -26.33 1.66
C VAL A 155 -0.07 -27.76 1.36
N ASN A 156 -1.02 -28.70 1.23
CA ASN A 156 -0.74 -30.11 0.94
C ASN A 156 -0.62 -30.40 -0.57
N HIS A 157 -0.83 -29.39 -1.45
CA HIS A 157 -0.71 -29.61 -2.89
C HIS A 157 0.74 -29.94 -3.28
N PRO A 158 0.98 -30.94 -4.18
CA PRO A 158 2.35 -31.33 -4.56
C PRO A 158 3.22 -30.20 -5.14
N GLU A 159 2.62 -29.18 -5.79
CA GLU A 159 3.33 -28.00 -6.33
C GLU A 159 3.37 -26.81 -5.35
N ILE A 160 3.11 -27.01 -4.06
CA ILE A 160 3.05 -25.89 -3.10
C ILE A 160 4.37 -25.11 -3.02
N LYS A 161 5.52 -25.78 -3.12
CA LYS A 161 6.83 -25.11 -3.13
C LYS A 161 7.00 -24.21 -4.37
N ASP A 162 6.51 -24.64 -5.52
CA ASP A 162 6.53 -23.86 -6.77
C ASP A 162 5.54 -22.69 -6.70
N PHE A 163 4.36 -22.90 -6.11
CA PHE A 163 3.36 -21.85 -5.87
C PHE A 163 3.91 -20.75 -4.97
N ILE A 164 4.53 -21.10 -3.84
CA ILE A 164 5.16 -20.14 -2.92
C ILE A 164 6.23 -19.30 -3.65
N ASN A 165 7.00 -19.93 -4.56
CA ASN A 165 8.04 -19.26 -5.33
C ASN A 165 7.54 -18.58 -6.62
N ALA A 166 6.26 -18.70 -6.98
CA ALA A 166 5.76 -18.27 -8.29
C ALA A 166 6.04 -16.80 -8.61
N LYS A 167 5.96 -15.91 -7.63
CA LYS A 167 6.24 -14.47 -7.82
C LYS A 167 7.72 -14.12 -7.74
N THR A 168 8.55 -14.92 -7.08
CA THR A 168 9.99 -14.64 -6.98
C THR A 168 10.73 -14.92 -8.29
N GLN A 169 10.21 -15.83 -9.08
CA GLN A 169 10.79 -16.26 -10.36
C GLN A 169 10.14 -15.57 -11.57
N ASN A 170 9.02 -14.91 -11.38
CA ASN A 170 8.20 -14.47 -12.50
C ASN A 170 7.56 -13.11 -12.23
N GLU A 171 8.24 -12.02 -12.62
CA GLU A 171 7.70 -10.65 -12.63
C GLU A 171 6.38 -10.55 -13.42
N LYS A 172 6.01 -11.59 -14.18
CA LYS A 172 4.79 -11.63 -14.98
C LYS A 172 3.50 -11.77 -14.14
N LEU A 173 3.56 -12.24 -12.88
CA LEU A 173 2.38 -12.47 -12.03
C LEU A 173 1.94 -11.24 -11.20
N GLU A 174 2.13 -10.03 -11.71
CA GLU A 174 1.74 -8.78 -11.02
C GLU A 174 0.22 -8.53 -10.95
N GLY A 175 -0.58 -9.19 -11.78
CA GLY A 175 -2.02 -8.98 -11.89
C GLY A 175 -2.86 -9.76 -10.88
N CYS A 176 -2.25 -10.59 -10.02
CA CYS A 176 -2.96 -11.36 -9.00
C CYS A 176 -2.25 -11.28 -7.65
N ASN A 177 -3.00 -11.43 -6.55
CA ASN A 177 -2.49 -11.75 -5.24
C ASN A 177 -2.46 -13.27 -5.08
N ILE A 178 -1.56 -13.81 -4.26
CA ILE A 178 -1.47 -15.23 -3.95
C ILE A 178 -1.51 -15.48 -2.45
N SER A 179 -2.20 -16.55 -2.03
CA SER A 179 -2.27 -16.97 -0.62
C SER A 179 -2.25 -18.49 -0.49
N VAL A 180 -1.60 -18.98 0.56
CA VAL A 180 -1.57 -20.40 0.90
C VAL A 180 -2.68 -20.69 1.91
N ARG A 181 -3.50 -21.72 1.65
CA ARG A 181 -4.47 -22.26 2.59
C ARG A 181 -3.77 -23.30 3.45
N THR A 182 -3.70 -23.07 4.76
CA THR A 182 -3.12 -24.01 5.74
C THR A 182 -4.21 -24.63 6.58
N ASP A 183 -4.03 -25.91 6.92
CA ASP A 183 -4.86 -26.64 7.86
C ASP A 183 -4.23 -26.71 9.26
N ASP A 184 -5.01 -27.10 10.25
CA ASP A 184 -4.57 -27.25 11.65
C ASP A 184 -3.51 -28.33 11.80
N LEU A 185 -3.55 -29.37 10.97
CA LEU A 185 -2.54 -30.43 10.98
C LEU A 185 -1.16 -29.88 10.59
N PHE A 186 -1.09 -29.07 9.53
CA PHE A 186 0.14 -28.41 9.15
C PHE A 186 0.64 -27.46 10.24
N MET A 187 -0.21 -26.62 10.80
CA MET A 187 0.14 -25.66 11.84
C MET A 187 0.58 -26.36 13.12
N THR A 188 -0.10 -27.44 13.52
CA THR A 188 0.31 -28.28 14.68
C THR A 188 1.71 -28.87 14.48
N ARG A 189 2.03 -29.35 13.27
CA ARG A 189 3.36 -29.86 12.95
C ARG A 189 4.43 -28.76 13.00
N VAL A 190 4.10 -27.55 12.53
CA VAL A 190 4.99 -26.39 12.62
C VAL A 190 5.29 -26.07 14.09
N ILE A 191 4.26 -25.98 14.95
CA ILE A 191 4.40 -25.67 16.37
C ILE A 191 5.17 -26.77 17.10
N ALA A 192 4.96 -28.04 16.74
CA ALA A 192 5.68 -29.18 17.30
C ALA A 192 7.14 -29.30 16.83
N GLY A 193 7.60 -28.48 15.92
CA GLY A 193 8.98 -28.48 15.43
C GLY A 193 9.27 -29.54 14.35
N ASP A 194 8.27 -30.04 13.60
CA ASP A 194 8.48 -30.96 12.50
C ASP A 194 9.34 -30.33 11.41
N GLY A 195 10.46 -30.99 11.06
CA GLY A 195 11.46 -30.40 10.16
C GLY A 195 10.92 -30.03 8.78
N ASN A 196 10.06 -30.88 8.18
CA ASN A 196 9.51 -30.63 6.85
C ASN A 196 8.46 -29.51 6.88
N ALA A 197 7.60 -29.49 7.90
CA ALA A 197 6.60 -28.45 8.04
C ALA A 197 7.25 -27.08 8.35
N ASN A 198 8.28 -27.08 9.21
CA ASN A 198 9.04 -25.87 9.50
C ASN A 198 9.82 -25.33 8.29
N GLU A 199 10.45 -26.21 7.48
CA GLU A 199 11.12 -25.81 6.24
C GLU A 199 10.16 -25.10 5.30
N LEU A 200 8.95 -25.66 5.09
CA LEU A 200 7.95 -25.09 4.21
C LEU A 200 7.41 -23.75 4.76
N MET A 201 7.13 -23.72 6.07
CA MET A 201 6.65 -22.50 6.74
C MET A 201 7.71 -21.39 6.73
N TYR A 202 8.98 -21.74 6.96
CA TYR A 202 10.07 -20.76 6.86
C TYR A 202 10.23 -20.22 5.44
N LYS A 203 10.09 -21.10 4.43
CA LYS A 203 10.13 -20.70 3.03
C LYS A 203 8.99 -19.74 2.67
N LEU A 204 7.79 -19.99 3.19
CA LEU A 204 6.64 -19.10 3.05
C LEU A 204 6.93 -17.73 3.68
N ALA A 205 7.42 -17.72 4.94
CA ALA A 205 7.79 -16.51 5.64
C ALA A 205 8.91 -15.73 4.94
N GLU A 206 9.94 -16.41 4.41
CA GLU A 206 11.04 -15.81 3.64
C GLU A 206 10.54 -15.12 2.36
N ASN A 207 9.66 -15.79 1.59
CA ASN A 207 9.09 -15.21 0.39
C ASN A 207 8.19 -14.02 0.70
N ASN A 208 7.36 -14.11 1.72
CA ASN A 208 6.55 -12.98 2.17
C ASN A 208 7.45 -11.81 2.64
N TRP A 209 8.49 -12.08 3.43
CA TRP A 209 9.46 -11.08 3.87
C TRP A 209 10.12 -10.34 2.71
N ASN A 210 10.45 -11.06 1.62
CA ASN A 210 11.09 -10.51 0.43
C ASN A 210 10.11 -9.77 -0.50
N TRP A 211 8.87 -10.25 -0.65
CA TRP A 211 7.95 -9.83 -1.71
C TRP A 211 6.57 -9.35 -1.19
N GLY A 212 6.27 -9.49 0.11
CA GLY A 212 4.94 -9.23 0.67
C GLY A 212 3.88 -10.25 0.26
N GLU A 213 4.28 -11.36 -0.33
CA GLU A 213 3.43 -12.47 -0.77
C GLU A 213 4.22 -13.79 -0.76
N PRO A 214 3.55 -14.95 -0.59
CA PRO A 214 2.12 -15.16 -0.41
C PRO A 214 1.61 -14.72 0.96
N GLY A 215 0.29 -14.44 1.05
CA GLY A 215 -0.43 -14.36 2.32
C GLY A 215 -0.74 -15.75 2.86
N MET A 216 -1.25 -15.82 4.10
CA MET A 216 -1.65 -17.06 4.73
C MET A 216 -3.13 -17.04 5.11
N LEU A 217 -3.84 -18.14 4.89
CA LEU A 217 -5.23 -18.38 5.25
C LEU A 217 -5.30 -19.61 6.14
N PHE A 218 -5.85 -19.48 7.33
CA PHE A 218 -6.04 -20.56 8.30
C PHE A 218 -7.42 -21.21 8.05
N TRP A 219 -7.42 -22.26 7.23
CA TRP A 219 -8.65 -22.72 6.61
C TRP A 219 -9.60 -23.42 7.58
N ASP A 220 -9.07 -24.07 8.63
CA ASP A 220 -9.91 -24.67 9.66
C ASP A 220 -10.58 -23.59 10.53
N ASN A 221 -9.89 -22.49 10.86
CA ASN A 221 -10.50 -21.34 11.51
C ASN A 221 -11.60 -20.71 10.62
N VAL A 222 -11.38 -20.65 9.28
CA VAL A 222 -12.42 -20.17 8.33
C VAL A 222 -13.64 -21.04 8.39
N ASN A 223 -13.49 -22.36 8.42
CA ASN A 223 -14.60 -23.32 8.40
C ASN A 223 -15.32 -23.44 9.75
N THR A 224 -14.61 -23.22 10.85
CA THR A 224 -15.14 -23.40 12.21
C THR A 224 -15.81 -22.13 12.75
N GLU A 225 -15.10 -20.98 12.65
CA GLU A 225 -15.54 -19.71 13.24
C GLU A 225 -16.58 -18.98 12.37
N THR A 226 -17.65 -19.65 11.98
CA THR A 226 -18.70 -19.12 11.10
C THR A 226 -20.07 -19.58 11.51
N LEU A 227 -21.12 -18.79 11.16
CA LEU A 227 -22.53 -19.21 11.28
C LEU A 227 -22.84 -20.46 10.45
N LEU A 228 -22.00 -20.79 9.46
CA LEU A 228 -22.20 -21.90 8.53
C LEU A 228 -21.43 -23.17 8.93
N SER A 229 -20.80 -23.23 10.10
CA SER A 229 -19.93 -24.33 10.50
C SER A 229 -20.66 -25.70 10.50
N GLU A 230 -21.90 -25.78 10.95
CA GLU A 230 -22.68 -27.04 10.93
C GLU A 230 -23.10 -27.43 9.49
N TYR A 231 -23.34 -26.46 8.59
CA TYR A 231 -23.54 -26.77 7.16
C TYR A 231 -22.31 -27.39 6.53
N ILE A 232 -21.10 -26.83 6.88
CA ILE A 232 -19.82 -27.36 6.40
C ILE A 232 -19.59 -28.78 6.90
N LYS A 233 -19.79 -29.00 8.20
CA LYS A 233 -19.63 -30.30 8.84
C LYS A 233 -20.54 -31.37 8.25
N ASN A 234 -21.76 -30.99 7.83
CA ASN A 234 -22.73 -31.90 7.22
C ASN A 234 -22.61 -31.98 5.69
N GLY A 235 -21.65 -31.30 5.06
CA GLY A 235 -21.41 -31.35 3.62
C GLY A 235 -22.46 -30.62 2.77
N GLU A 236 -23.24 -29.71 3.36
CA GLU A 236 -24.27 -28.92 2.67
C GLU A 236 -23.80 -27.54 2.23
N PHE A 237 -22.61 -27.13 2.71
CA PHE A 237 -21.95 -25.87 2.34
C PHE A 237 -20.43 -26.05 2.28
N GLU A 238 -19.78 -25.34 1.35
CA GLU A 238 -18.34 -25.29 1.24
C GLU A 238 -17.91 -23.87 0.83
N PHE A 239 -16.88 -23.36 1.48
CA PHE A 239 -16.17 -22.18 0.98
C PHE A 239 -15.27 -22.56 -0.19
N ALA A 240 -15.53 -22.01 -1.37
CA ALA A 240 -14.75 -22.28 -2.59
C ALA A 240 -13.41 -21.51 -2.63
N GLY A 241 -13.26 -20.49 -1.80
CA GLY A 241 -12.07 -19.66 -1.72
C GLY A 241 -12.33 -18.35 -0.99
N VAL A 242 -11.43 -17.37 -1.17
CA VAL A 242 -11.57 -16.01 -0.62
C VAL A 242 -11.53 -14.96 -1.73
N ASN A 243 -12.11 -13.80 -1.49
CA ASN A 243 -12.01 -12.64 -2.38
C ASN A 243 -10.57 -12.07 -2.44
N PRO A 244 -10.26 -11.10 -3.34
CA PRO A 244 -8.89 -10.59 -3.51
C PRO A 244 -8.19 -10.01 -2.28
N CYS A 245 -8.93 -9.60 -1.26
CA CYS A 245 -8.39 -9.04 -0.02
C CYS A 245 -8.55 -9.99 1.18
N ALA A 246 -9.09 -11.20 0.95
CA ALA A 246 -9.25 -12.29 1.92
C ALA A 246 -10.18 -12.02 3.12
N GLU A 247 -10.98 -10.94 3.09
CA GLU A 247 -11.97 -10.66 4.13
C GLU A 247 -13.28 -11.45 3.97
N GLU A 248 -13.53 -12.01 2.80
CA GLU A 248 -14.75 -12.75 2.49
C GLU A 248 -14.43 -14.17 1.98
N PRO A 249 -14.39 -15.17 2.86
CA PRO A 249 -14.59 -16.55 2.46
C PRO A 249 -16.01 -16.72 1.90
N LEU A 250 -16.13 -17.29 0.71
CA LEU A 250 -17.40 -17.36 -0.01
C LEU A 250 -17.58 -18.71 -0.70
N PRO A 251 -18.81 -19.19 -0.86
CA PRO A 251 -19.11 -20.36 -1.69
C PRO A 251 -18.89 -20.04 -3.18
N ALA A 252 -18.94 -21.05 -4.00
CA ALA A 252 -18.93 -20.93 -5.46
C ALA A 252 -20.03 -19.96 -5.93
N GLY A 253 -19.64 -18.88 -6.62
CA GLY A 253 -20.54 -17.81 -7.06
C GLY A 253 -20.91 -16.81 -5.97
N GLY A 254 -20.45 -16.97 -4.74
CA GLY A 254 -20.70 -16.01 -3.66
C GLY A 254 -20.14 -14.62 -3.95
N SER A 255 -20.76 -13.60 -3.40
CA SER A 255 -20.40 -12.19 -3.62
C SER A 255 -20.26 -11.41 -2.33
N CYS A 256 -19.34 -10.45 -2.38
CA CYS A 256 -18.99 -9.54 -1.30
C CYS A 256 -19.79 -8.23 -1.46
N LEU A 257 -20.79 -7.98 -0.61
CA LEU A 257 -21.61 -6.78 -0.60
C LEU A 257 -21.32 -5.97 0.67
N LEU A 258 -20.58 -4.89 0.57
CA LEU A 258 -19.90 -4.24 1.68
C LEU A 258 -20.51 -2.92 2.13
N GLY A 259 -20.52 -2.70 3.45
CA GLY A 259 -20.73 -1.43 4.11
C GLY A 259 -19.83 -1.30 5.35
N SER A 260 -19.51 -0.08 5.76
CA SER A 260 -18.61 0.13 6.90
C SER A 260 -19.09 1.25 7.80
N LEU A 261 -19.12 0.98 9.10
CA LEU A 261 -19.40 1.94 10.16
C LEU A 261 -18.12 2.67 10.57
N ASN A 262 -18.15 3.99 10.63
CA ASN A 262 -17.02 4.80 11.07
C ASN A 262 -17.05 4.96 12.58
N LEU A 263 -16.28 4.16 13.29
CA LEU A 263 -16.26 4.13 14.75
C LEU A 263 -15.89 5.48 15.37
N ALA A 264 -15.09 6.28 14.70
CA ALA A 264 -14.66 7.59 15.18
C ALA A 264 -15.83 8.59 15.38
N GLU A 265 -16.94 8.44 14.64
CA GLU A 265 -18.11 9.32 14.72
C GLU A 265 -19.13 8.91 15.80
N PHE A 266 -18.84 7.87 16.56
CA PHE A 266 -19.62 7.44 17.72
C PHE A 266 -18.94 7.78 19.05
N VAL A 267 -17.83 8.52 19.05
CA VAL A 267 -17.18 8.97 20.28
C VAL A 267 -17.85 10.23 20.80
N LYS A 268 -18.36 10.16 22.03
CA LYS A 268 -18.84 11.33 22.80
C LYS A 268 -17.69 11.97 23.56
N ASP A 269 -17.70 13.29 23.65
CA ASP A 269 -16.67 14.09 24.34
C ASP A 269 -15.24 13.75 23.87
N PRO A 270 -14.98 13.74 22.50
CA PRO A 270 -13.67 13.42 21.98
C PRO A 270 -12.64 14.38 22.58
N PHE A 271 -11.50 13.84 23.03
CA PHE A 271 -10.44 14.57 23.72
C PHE A 271 -10.89 15.26 25.03
N GLY A 272 -12.11 15.01 25.53
CA GLY A 272 -12.62 15.55 26.77
C GLY A 272 -12.08 14.80 28.00
N LYS A 273 -12.68 15.14 29.16
CA LYS A 273 -12.29 14.50 30.43
C LYS A 273 -12.73 13.03 30.54
N ARG A 274 -13.83 12.67 29.89
CA ARG A 274 -14.42 11.31 29.95
C ARG A 274 -14.94 10.90 28.58
N PRO A 275 -14.07 10.73 27.59
CA PRO A 275 -14.49 10.28 26.27
C PRO A 275 -15.11 8.88 26.37
N ALA A 276 -16.22 8.67 25.71
CA ALA A 276 -16.96 7.40 25.74
C ALA A 276 -17.53 7.04 24.36
N PHE A 277 -17.59 5.75 24.05
CA PHE A 277 -18.24 5.27 22.85
C PHE A 277 -19.77 5.24 23.02
N ASN A 278 -20.51 5.76 22.04
CA ASN A 278 -21.98 5.89 22.09
C ASN A 278 -22.67 4.61 21.60
N ILE A 279 -22.68 3.56 22.42
CA ILE A 279 -23.29 2.27 22.08
C ILE A 279 -24.76 2.39 21.59
N PRO A 280 -25.67 3.18 22.24
CA PRO A 280 -27.04 3.30 21.77
C PRO A 280 -27.17 3.85 20.35
N GLU A 281 -26.38 4.83 19.98
CA GLU A 281 -26.38 5.41 18.64
C GLU A 281 -25.74 4.48 17.62
N PHE A 282 -24.66 3.80 18.02
CA PHE A 282 -24.04 2.77 17.21
C PHE A 282 -25.03 1.65 16.85
N LYS A 283 -25.77 1.11 17.83
CA LYS A 283 -26.82 0.10 17.60
C LYS A 283 -27.88 0.59 16.60
N LYS A 284 -28.29 1.86 16.65
CA LYS A 284 -29.22 2.42 15.65
C LYS A 284 -28.62 2.38 14.24
N ALA A 285 -27.35 2.79 14.12
CA ALA A 285 -26.65 2.78 12.84
C ALA A 285 -26.47 1.36 12.30
N VAL A 286 -26.17 0.35 13.14
CA VAL A 286 -26.10 -1.07 12.75
C VAL A 286 -27.42 -1.52 12.12
N LYS A 287 -28.57 -1.24 12.76
CA LYS A 287 -29.90 -1.62 12.23
C LYS A 287 -30.14 -1.04 10.84
N VAL A 288 -29.92 0.26 10.68
CA VAL A 288 -30.10 0.95 9.39
C VAL A 288 -29.15 0.35 8.33
N ALA A 289 -27.89 0.10 8.68
CA ALA A 289 -26.89 -0.45 7.78
C ALA A 289 -27.24 -1.88 7.30
N ILE A 290 -27.72 -2.76 8.19
CA ILE A 290 -28.16 -4.13 7.85
C ILE A 290 -29.34 -4.08 6.87
N ARG A 291 -30.35 -3.24 7.13
CA ARG A 291 -31.49 -3.05 6.21
C ARG A 291 -31.04 -2.52 4.86
N ALA A 292 -30.20 -1.49 4.87
CA ALA A 292 -29.68 -0.88 3.64
C ALA A 292 -28.88 -1.88 2.79
N LEU A 293 -28.05 -2.72 3.40
CA LEU A 293 -27.29 -3.75 2.67
C LEU A 293 -28.22 -4.84 2.11
N ASN A 294 -29.26 -5.27 2.84
CA ASN A 294 -30.25 -6.22 2.31
C ASN A 294 -31.04 -5.63 1.12
N GLN A 295 -31.41 -4.35 1.18
CA GLN A 295 -32.03 -3.67 0.06
C GLN A 295 -31.11 -3.63 -1.17
N VAL A 296 -29.83 -3.28 -0.99
CA VAL A 296 -28.83 -3.25 -2.09
C VAL A 296 -28.59 -4.65 -2.63
N LEU A 297 -28.62 -5.70 -1.78
CA LEU A 297 -28.52 -7.10 -2.22
C LEU A 297 -29.68 -7.45 -3.17
N ASP A 298 -30.91 -7.14 -2.79
CA ASP A 298 -32.09 -7.44 -3.60
C ASP A 298 -32.11 -6.64 -4.92
N GLU A 299 -31.74 -5.35 -4.89
CA GLU A 299 -31.59 -4.52 -6.09
C GLU A 299 -30.45 -5.04 -7.00
N GLY A 300 -29.36 -5.53 -6.42
CA GLY A 300 -28.18 -6.02 -7.12
C GLY A 300 -28.29 -7.43 -7.69
N LEU A 301 -29.23 -8.24 -7.20
CA LEU A 301 -29.35 -9.65 -7.56
C LEU A 301 -29.42 -9.89 -9.09
N PRO A 302 -30.26 -9.17 -9.87
CA PRO A 302 -30.31 -9.34 -11.33
C PRO A 302 -29.08 -8.83 -12.06
N LEU A 303 -28.23 -8.03 -11.41
CA LEU A 303 -27.07 -7.38 -12.01
C LEU A 303 -25.81 -8.25 -11.97
N HIS A 304 -25.78 -9.34 -11.24
CA HIS A 304 -24.63 -10.25 -11.21
C HIS A 304 -24.34 -10.81 -12.61
N PRO A 305 -23.06 -10.79 -13.06
CA PRO A 305 -22.71 -11.12 -14.43
C PRO A 305 -22.92 -12.58 -14.85
N LEU A 306 -22.87 -13.51 -13.86
CA LEU A 306 -22.98 -14.95 -14.11
C LEU A 306 -24.22 -15.53 -13.43
N GLN A 307 -24.82 -16.59 -14.00
CA GLN A 307 -25.98 -17.25 -13.41
C GLN A 307 -25.64 -17.85 -12.05
N ILE A 308 -24.51 -18.56 -11.93
CA ILE A 308 -24.05 -19.13 -10.67
C ILE A 308 -23.93 -18.09 -9.54
N GLN A 309 -23.59 -16.85 -9.88
CA GLN A 309 -23.52 -15.76 -8.89
C GLN A 309 -24.92 -15.35 -8.43
N ARG A 310 -25.88 -15.25 -9.36
CA ARG A 310 -27.28 -14.98 -9.01
C ARG A 310 -27.87 -16.07 -8.10
N ASP A 311 -27.63 -17.32 -8.46
CA ASP A 311 -28.16 -18.48 -7.72
C ASP A 311 -27.53 -18.57 -6.32
N SER A 312 -26.20 -18.39 -6.21
CA SER A 312 -25.50 -18.41 -4.92
C SER A 312 -25.93 -17.27 -4.00
N VAL A 313 -26.03 -16.05 -4.53
CA VAL A 313 -26.45 -14.88 -3.73
C VAL A 313 -27.93 -14.98 -3.30
N ALA A 314 -28.81 -15.49 -4.16
CA ALA A 314 -30.21 -15.74 -3.80
C ALA A 314 -30.31 -16.77 -2.67
N LYS A 315 -29.56 -17.86 -2.77
CA LYS A 315 -29.58 -18.98 -1.82
C LYS A 315 -29.05 -18.59 -0.44
N TRP A 316 -27.89 -17.90 -0.39
CA TRP A 316 -27.14 -17.67 0.85
C TRP A 316 -27.27 -16.26 1.42
N ARG A 317 -27.61 -15.27 0.62
CA ARG A 317 -27.83 -13.87 1.03
C ARG A 317 -26.75 -13.29 1.95
N GLN A 318 -25.49 -13.53 1.61
CA GLN A 318 -24.34 -13.04 2.38
C GLN A 318 -24.18 -11.52 2.21
N ILE A 319 -23.95 -10.81 3.30
CA ILE A 319 -23.60 -9.38 3.36
C ILE A 319 -22.36 -9.18 4.22
N GLY A 320 -21.70 -8.04 4.08
CA GLY A 320 -20.49 -7.72 4.84
C GLY A 320 -20.59 -6.31 5.46
N LEU A 321 -21.15 -6.22 6.65
CA LEU A 321 -21.07 -5.00 7.46
C LEU A 321 -19.81 -5.03 8.31
N GLY A 322 -18.94 -4.03 8.12
CA GLY A 322 -17.69 -3.89 8.85
C GLY A 322 -17.51 -2.52 9.49
N ILE A 323 -16.27 -2.21 9.81
CA ILE A 323 -15.87 -0.98 10.50
C ILE A 323 -14.75 -0.26 9.74
N MET A 324 -14.58 1.02 10.03
CA MET A 324 -13.43 1.87 9.69
C MET A 324 -13.28 2.96 10.75
N GLY A 325 -12.21 3.76 10.68
CA GLY A 325 -11.98 4.82 11.67
C GLY A 325 -11.63 4.29 13.07
N PHE A 326 -11.18 3.04 13.17
CA PHE A 326 -10.83 2.43 14.45
C PHE A 326 -9.64 3.12 15.11
N GLY A 327 -8.55 3.36 14.35
CA GLY A 327 -7.39 4.10 14.86
C GLY A 327 -7.76 5.52 15.30
N ASP A 328 -8.62 6.21 14.53
CA ASP A 328 -9.12 7.56 14.88
C ASP A 328 -9.94 7.54 16.17
N MET A 329 -10.81 6.54 16.34
CA MET A 329 -11.60 6.36 17.57
C MET A 329 -10.69 6.21 18.80
N LEU A 330 -9.68 5.37 18.70
CA LEU A 330 -8.73 5.14 19.80
C LEU A 330 -7.99 6.42 20.17
N ILE A 331 -7.57 7.22 19.20
CA ILE A 331 -6.93 8.52 19.42
C ILE A 331 -7.91 9.50 20.08
N LYS A 332 -9.16 9.63 19.60
CA LYS A 332 -10.22 10.46 20.23
C LYS A 332 -10.46 10.09 21.69
N MET A 333 -10.28 8.83 22.06
CA MET A 333 -10.47 8.30 23.41
C MET A 333 -9.19 8.17 24.24
N ARG A 334 -8.04 8.54 23.69
CA ARG A 334 -6.70 8.40 24.31
C ARG A 334 -6.41 6.96 24.77
N ILE A 335 -6.74 6.00 23.92
CA ILE A 335 -6.51 4.58 24.17
C ILE A 335 -5.36 4.10 23.27
N PRO A 336 -4.25 3.57 23.86
CA PRO A 336 -3.20 2.98 23.06
C PRO A 336 -3.69 1.76 22.29
N TYR A 337 -3.34 1.68 21.01
CA TYR A 337 -3.63 0.52 20.17
C TYR A 337 -3.00 -0.75 20.76
N GLY A 338 -3.73 -1.87 20.80
CA GLY A 338 -3.28 -3.14 21.32
C GLY A 338 -3.19 -3.25 22.86
N SER A 339 -3.62 -2.20 23.60
CA SER A 339 -3.70 -2.24 25.05
C SER A 339 -4.93 -3.04 25.54
N ASP A 340 -4.93 -3.46 26.81
CA ASP A 340 -6.09 -4.15 27.42
C ASP A 340 -7.35 -3.26 27.39
N ARG A 341 -7.21 -1.94 27.51
CA ARG A 341 -8.34 -1.01 27.31
C ARG A 341 -8.88 -1.05 25.89
N CYS A 342 -7.99 -1.24 24.90
CA CYS A 342 -8.38 -1.42 23.51
C CYS A 342 -9.17 -2.72 23.34
N SER A 343 -8.67 -3.85 23.87
CA SER A 343 -9.37 -5.17 23.82
C SER A 343 -10.75 -5.11 24.49
N ASN A 344 -10.86 -4.51 25.68
CA ASN A 344 -12.14 -4.35 26.37
C ASN A 344 -13.14 -3.47 25.58
N LEU A 345 -12.66 -2.45 24.89
CA LEU A 345 -13.49 -1.61 24.03
C LEU A 345 -13.96 -2.38 22.79
N ILE A 346 -13.08 -3.17 22.19
CA ILE A 346 -13.43 -4.06 21.07
C ILE A 346 -14.53 -5.03 21.49
N THR A 347 -14.41 -5.70 22.63
CA THR A 347 -15.45 -6.59 23.17
C THR A 347 -16.78 -5.87 23.30
N SER A 348 -16.79 -4.68 23.90
CA SER A 348 -18.04 -3.91 24.09
C SER A 348 -18.71 -3.51 22.77
N ILE A 349 -17.92 -3.08 21.78
CA ILE A 349 -18.40 -2.70 20.45
C ILE A 349 -18.81 -3.92 19.65
N GLY A 350 -18.02 -5.00 19.72
CA GLY A 350 -18.28 -6.26 19.04
C GLY A 350 -19.57 -6.94 19.50
N MET A 351 -19.79 -7.01 20.82
CA MET A 351 -21.07 -7.48 21.38
C MET A 351 -22.26 -6.65 20.86
N ALA A 352 -22.11 -5.31 20.82
CA ALA A 352 -23.17 -4.45 20.32
C ALA A 352 -23.41 -4.65 18.82
N LEU A 353 -22.36 -4.81 18.01
CA LEU A 353 -22.44 -5.08 16.57
C LEU A 353 -23.13 -6.43 16.32
N CYS A 354 -22.61 -7.49 16.91
CA CYS A 354 -23.05 -8.87 16.70
C CYS A 354 -24.51 -9.05 17.11
N ASN A 355 -24.88 -8.72 18.36
CA ASN A 355 -26.25 -8.87 18.83
C ASN A 355 -27.23 -8.03 18.01
N THR A 356 -26.90 -6.75 17.73
CA THR A 356 -27.81 -5.87 17.00
C THR A 356 -27.98 -6.31 15.55
N GLY A 357 -26.92 -6.77 14.89
CA GLY A 357 -26.99 -7.24 13.50
C GLY A 357 -27.75 -8.55 13.37
N LEU A 358 -27.54 -9.51 14.28
CA LEU A 358 -28.31 -10.77 14.32
C LEU A 358 -29.80 -10.51 14.60
N GLN A 359 -30.12 -9.64 15.58
CA GLN A 359 -31.48 -9.23 15.86
C GLN A 359 -32.16 -8.61 14.64
N GLU A 360 -31.47 -7.69 13.96
CA GLU A 360 -32.03 -7.01 12.79
C GLU A 360 -32.20 -7.97 11.59
N SER A 361 -31.26 -8.92 11.38
CA SER A 361 -31.40 -9.97 10.38
C SER A 361 -32.59 -10.88 10.68
N ALA A 362 -32.85 -11.19 11.96
CA ALA A 362 -34.03 -11.97 12.38
C ALA A 362 -35.34 -11.19 12.17
N LEU A 363 -35.37 -9.89 12.46
CA LEU A 363 -36.51 -9.03 12.18
C LEU A 363 -36.78 -8.90 10.67
N LEU A 364 -35.75 -8.81 9.85
CA LEU A 364 -35.88 -8.86 8.38
C LEU A 364 -36.38 -10.23 7.90
N ALA A 365 -35.96 -11.33 8.54
CA ALA A 365 -36.47 -12.66 8.24
C ALA A 365 -37.97 -12.80 8.57
N LYS A 366 -38.43 -12.16 9.66
CA LYS A 366 -39.85 -12.05 9.98
C LYS A 366 -40.67 -11.33 8.90
N GLU A 367 -40.08 -10.25 8.34
CA GLU A 367 -40.74 -9.39 7.34
C GLU A 367 -40.71 -9.99 5.94
N LEU A 368 -39.59 -10.59 5.53
CA LEU A 368 -39.24 -10.92 4.15
C LEU A 368 -38.88 -12.40 3.93
N GLY A 369 -38.93 -13.22 4.98
CA GLY A 369 -38.49 -14.63 4.97
C GLY A 369 -36.98 -14.77 5.23
N THR A 370 -36.56 -15.98 5.59
CA THR A 370 -35.18 -16.38 5.82
C THR A 370 -34.38 -16.42 4.50
N PHE A 371 -33.05 -16.61 4.57
CA PHE A 371 -32.34 -17.07 3.39
C PHE A 371 -32.78 -18.48 2.98
N GLU A 372 -32.68 -18.82 1.68
CA GLU A 372 -33.30 -20.02 1.11
C GLU A 372 -32.84 -21.32 1.76
N ALA A 373 -31.54 -21.44 2.04
CA ALA A 373 -30.96 -22.64 2.65
C ALA A 373 -31.02 -22.65 4.19
N TYR A 374 -31.83 -21.79 4.83
CA TYR A 374 -31.90 -21.68 6.29
C TYR A 374 -32.29 -22.98 6.96
N ASN A 375 -31.47 -23.43 7.90
CA ASN A 375 -31.74 -24.54 8.79
C ASN A 375 -31.57 -24.08 10.25
N PRO A 376 -32.65 -24.05 11.08
CA PRO A 376 -32.58 -23.54 12.45
C PRO A 376 -31.61 -24.32 13.33
N ASP A 377 -31.53 -25.63 13.18
CA ASP A 377 -30.66 -26.46 14.01
C ASP A 377 -29.18 -26.20 13.68
N TYR A 378 -28.85 -25.99 12.40
CA TYR A 378 -27.46 -25.70 11.99
C TYR A 378 -27.01 -24.31 12.45
N ILE A 379 -27.88 -23.31 12.30
CA ILE A 379 -27.52 -21.93 12.74
C ILE A 379 -27.36 -21.89 14.26
N LEU A 380 -28.34 -22.44 15.02
CA LEU A 380 -28.32 -22.39 16.48
C LEU A 380 -27.17 -23.21 17.08
N ASN A 381 -26.73 -24.28 16.42
CA ASN A 381 -25.61 -25.11 16.86
C ASN A 381 -24.29 -24.75 16.22
N SER A 382 -24.22 -23.67 15.41
CA SER A 382 -22.96 -23.20 14.82
C SER A 382 -21.95 -22.86 15.91
N PHE A 383 -20.70 -23.21 15.68
CA PHE A 383 -19.62 -22.91 16.62
C PHE A 383 -19.56 -21.42 16.97
N TYR A 384 -19.71 -20.56 15.96
CA TYR A 384 -19.71 -19.10 16.14
C TYR A 384 -20.78 -18.61 17.16
N LEU A 385 -21.97 -19.15 17.15
CA LEU A 385 -23.00 -18.77 18.14
C LEU A 385 -22.78 -19.48 19.47
N GLN A 386 -22.45 -20.76 19.47
CA GLN A 386 -22.34 -21.56 20.70
C GLN A 386 -21.19 -21.03 21.58
N SER A 387 -20.02 -20.73 21.03
CA SER A 387 -18.91 -20.13 21.79
C SER A 387 -19.33 -18.85 22.51
N LYS A 388 -20.07 -17.97 21.83
CA LYS A 388 -20.51 -16.70 22.40
C LYS A 388 -21.67 -16.84 23.41
N ILE A 389 -22.49 -17.88 23.28
CA ILE A 389 -23.52 -18.20 24.25
C ILE A 389 -22.88 -18.73 25.56
N GLU A 390 -21.88 -19.60 25.43
CA GLU A 390 -21.11 -20.12 26.57
C GLU A 390 -20.38 -19.01 27.34
N ASP A 391 -19.85 -18.01 26.63
CA ASP A 391 -19.18 -16.86 27.21
C ASP A 391 -20.14 -15.76 27.73
N GLY A 392 -21.46 -15.91 27.50
CA GLY A 392 -22.48 -14.94 27.90
C GLY A 392 -22.49 -13.65 27.07
N GLU A 393 -21.96 -13.71 25.86
CA GLU A 393 -21.78 -12.54 24.98
C GLU A 393 -22.97 -12.31 24.03
N ILE A 394 -23.81 -13.34 23.82
CA ILE A 394 -25.08 -13.23 23.07
C ILE A 394 -26.22 -13.08 24.04
N TYR A 395 -27.10 -12.08 23.79
CA TYR A 395 -28.25 -11.81 24.63
C TYR A 395 -29.38 -12.85 24.41
N ASP A 396 -30.08 -13.23 25.46
CA ASP A 396 -31.23 -14.12 25.38
C ASP A 396 -32.25 -13.65 24.33
N GLU A 397 -32.51 -12.34 24.28
CA GLU A 397 -33.41 -11.75 23.28
C GLU A 397 -32.94 -12.04 21.83
N THR A 398 -31.63 -12.05 21.58
CA THR A 398 -31.08 -12.36 20.25
C THR A 398 -31.39 -13.81 19.87
N ILE A 399 -31.16 -14.73 20.80
CA ILE A 399 -31.46 -16.16 20.59
C ILE A 399 -32.94 -16.40 20.38
N GLU A 400 -33.81 -15.77 21.17
CA GLU A 400 -35.27 -15.91 21.03
C GLU A 400 -35.77 -15.33 19.69
N LEU A 401 -35.21 -14.26 19.19
CA LEU A 401 -35.53 -13.73 17.86
C LEU A 401 -35.10 -14.70 16.75
N ILE A 402 -33.90 -15.29 16.83
CA ILE A 402 -33.40 -16.25 15.85
C ILE A 402 -34.28 -17.52 15.87
N LYS A 403 -34.62 -18.05 17.06
CA LYS A 403 -35.53 -19.20 17.18
C LYS A 403 -36.91 -18.93 16.58
N SER A 404 -37.43 -17.71 16.79
CA SER A 404 -38.79 -17.36 16.37
C SER A 404 -38.92 -17.09 14.88
N TYR A 405 -37.90 -16.49 14.26
CA TYR A 405 -37.99 -15.92 12.90
C TYR A 405 -36.89 -16.39 11.94
N GLY A 406 -35.85 -17.03 12.44
CA GLY A 406 -34.65 -17.36 11.65
C GLY A 406 -33.77 -16.15 11.33
N LEU A 407 -32.91 -16.27 10.35
CA LEU A 407 -32.04 -15.21 9.85
C LEU A 407 -32.32 -14.92 8.37
N ARG A 408 -32.27 -13.64 7.98
CA ARG A 408 -32.35 -13.21 6.58
C ARG A 408 -31.06 -13.46 5.83
N ASN A 409 -29.93 -13.50 6.54
CA ASN A 409 -28.56 -13.57 6.01
C ASN A 409 -27.83 -14.76 6.62
N SER A 410 -27.07 -15.49 5.82
CA SER A 410 -26.22 -16.60 6.29
C SER A 410 -24.85 -16.11 6.77
N GLN A 411 -24.46 -14.86 6.46
CA GLN A 411 -23.24 -14.19 6.88
C GLN A 411 -23.53 -12.68 6.95
N LEU A 412 -23.05 -11.98 7.99
CA LEU A 412 -23.38 -10.58 8.25
C LEU A 412 -22.17 -9.66 8.32
N PHE A 413 -21.07 -10.12 8.93
CA PHE A 413 -19.97 -9.22 9.33
C PHE A 413 -18.66 -9.57 8.65
N THR A 414 -18.01 -8.54 8.12
CA THR A 414 -16.66 -8.63 7.57
C THR A 414 -15.92 -7.30 7.71
N ILE A 415 -14.62 -7.33 7.93
CA ILE A 415 -13.86 -6.09 7.94
C ILE A 415 -13.02 -6.00 6.67
N ALA A 416 -13.55 -5.22 5.73
CA ALA A 416 -12.91 -4.94 4.46
C ALA A 416 -11.76 -3.92 4.63
N PRO A 417 -10.82 -3.82 3.65
CA PRO A 417 -9.71 -2.86 3.70
C PRO A 417 -10.16 -1.39 3.74
N THR A 418 -11.35 -1.06 3.28
CA THR A 418 -11.92 0.30 3.17
C THR A 418 -10.99 1.37 2.55
N GLY A 419 -9.96 0.94 1.82
CA GLY A 419 -8.86 1.78 1.36
C GLY A 419 -9.29 3.05 0.61
N SER A 420 -10.24 2.95 -0.34
CA SER A 420 -10.71 4.12 -1.10
C SER A 420 -11.69 5.00 -0.31
N ILE A 421 -12.61 4.39 0.45
CA ILE A 421 -13.62 5.13 1.22
C ILE A 421 -13.01 5.78 2.47
N GLY A 422 -12.13 5.09 3.18
CA GLY A 422 -11.41 5.67 4.32
C GLY A 422 -10.47 6.81 3.90
N THR A 423 -9.74 6.64 2.77
CA THR A 423 -8.92 7.74 2.21
C THR A 423 -9.77 8.93 1.77
N MET A 424 -10.95 8.70 1.17
CA MET A 424 -11.87 9.77 0.80
C MET A 424 -12.30 10.58 2.04
N LEU A 425 -12.58 9.91 3.15
CA LEU A 425 -13.00 10.55 4.40
C LEU A 425 -11.82 11.06 5.24
N GLY A 426 -10.59 10.71 4.91
CA GLY A 426 -9.39 11.12 5.65
C GLY A 426 -9.23 10.42 7.01
N ILE A 427 -9.67 9.16 7.14
CA ILE A 427 -9.67 8.36 8.36
C ILE A 427 -8.91 7.04 8.21
N SER A 428 -8.57 6.40 9.32
CA SER A 428 -7.98 5.07 9.34
C SER A 428 -8.91 4.02 8.72
N THR A 429 -8.33 3.00 8.08
CA THR A 429 -9.04 2.03 7.26
C THR A 429 -9.18 0.70 7.99
N GLY A 430 -10.37 0.09 7.97
CA GLY A 430 -10.64 -1.19 8.64
C GLY A 430 -10.20 -1.17 10.11
N VAL A 431 -9.44 -2.19 10.50
CA VAL A 431 -8.82 -2.30 11.84
C VAL A 431 -7.43 -1.66 11.92
N GLU A 432 -6.98 -1.00 10.83
CA GLU A 432 -5.63 -0.48 10.76
C GLU A 432 -5.40 0.68 11.75
N PRO A 433 -4.23 0.78 12.37
CA PRO A 433 -3.80 1.99 13.04
C PRO A 433 -3.51 3.10 12.02
N ILE A 434 -3.26 4.31 12.47
CA ILE A 434 -2.72 5.35 11.60
C ILE A 434 -1.37 4.87 11.02
N TYR A 435 -1.17 4.99 9.70
CA TYR A 435 0.02 4.48 9.05
C TYR A 435 1.32 5.14 9.58
N ASP A 436 1.32 6.48 9.62
CA ASP A 436 2.41 7.26 10.21
C ASP A 436 1.83 8.55 10.79
N VAL A 437 2.03 8.78 12.08
CA VAL A 437 1.53 9.97 12.80
C VAL A 437 2.22 11.27 12.39
N ASN A 438 3.36 11.19 11.71
CA ASN A 438 4.07 12.36 11.20
C ASN A 438 3.69 12.74 9.77
N GLY A 439 2.75 12.00 9.18
CA GLY A 439 2.36 12.11 7.77
C GLY A 439 3.03 11.07 6.88
N PHE A 440 2.49 10.88 5.70
CA PHE A 440 2.99 9.88 4.74
C PHE A 440 2.63 10.27 3.31
N ALA A 441 3.40 9.75 2.36
CA ALA A 441 3.10 9.87 0.94
C ALA A 441 2.22 8.70 0.49
N ARG A 442 1.15 9.00 -0.25
CA ARG A 442 0.29 8.00 -0.89
C ARG A 442 0.37 8.14 -2.41
N THR A 443 0.73 7.06 -3.07
CA THR A 443 0.72 6.97 -4.53
C THR A 443 -0.62 6.45 -5.03
N THR A 444 -1.30 7.21 -5.89
CA THR A 444 -2.52 6.74 -6.58
C THR A 444 -2.15 6.23 -7.96
N LYS A 445 -2.21 4.90 -8.14
CA LYS A 445 -1.91 4.26 -9.43
C LYS A 445 -3.08 4.41 -10.41
N SER A 446 -2.77 4.75 -11.66
CA SER A 446 -3.74 4.85 -12.77
C SER A 446 -3.25 4.04 -13.96
N LEU A 447 -4.17 3.35 -14.69
CA LEU A 447 -3.84 2.60 -15.91
C LEU A 447 -3.50 3.49 -17.12
N ASN A 448 -4.04 4.71 -17.16
CA ASN A 448 -4.01 5.57 -18.34
C ASN A 448 -3.50 6.98 -18.06
N ALA A 449 -2.93 7.25 -16.90
CA ALA A 449 -2.37 8.54 -16.53
C ALA A 449 -1.17 8.34 -15.59
N GLU A 450 -0.33 9.35 -15.47
CA GLU A 450 0.79 9.34 -14.52
C GLU A 450 0.29 9.15 -13.08
N ASP A 451 1.04 8.37 -12.30
CA ASP A 451 0.78 8.16 -10.88
C ASP A 451 0.91 9.49 -10.13
N LYS A 452 -0.11 9.83 -9.34
CA LYS A 452 -0.07 11.02 -8.49
C LYS A 452 0.32 10.64 -7.07
N VAL A 453 1.24 11.41 -6.49
CA VAL A 453 1.64 11.31 -5.09
C VAL A 453 0.99 12.43 -4.30
N TYR A 454 0.29 12.08 -3.23
CA TYR A 454 -0.31 13.02 -2.28
C TYR A 454 0.39 12.89 -0.93
N MET A 455 0.72 14.02 -0.32
CA MET A 455 1.16 14.03 1.08
C MET A 455 -0.07 14.08 1.97
N GLU A 456 -0.21 13.09 2.84
CA GLU A 456 -1.29 12.97 3.81
C GLU A 456 -0.77 13.25 5.21
N TYR A 457 -1.46 14.14 5.92
CA TYR A 457 -1.25 14.41 7.34
C TYR A 457 -2.56 14.06 8.05
N PRO A 458 -2.59 13.00 8.89
CA PRO A 458 -3.82 12.55 9.52
C PRO A 458 -4.43 13.66 10.38
N ALA A 459 -5.63 14.11 10.00
CA ALA A 459 -6.31 15.22 10.69
C ALA A 459 -6.54 14.92 12.18
N ILE A 460 -6.81 13.67 12.52
CA ILE A 460 -7.01 13.24 13.91
C ILE A 460 -5.77 13.42 14.78
N VAL A 461 -4.57 13.27 14.21
CA VAL A 461 -3.32 13.51 14.93
C VAL A 461 -3.16 15.00 15.24
N GLN A 462 -3.49 15.86 14.27
CA GLN A 462 -3.48 17.32 14.49
C GLN A 462 -4.48 17.74 15.58
N CYS A 463 -5.71 17.19 15.54
CA CYS A 463 -6.70 17.42 16.58
C CYS A 463 -6.21 16.99 17.98
N ALA A 464 -5.49 15.87 18.07
CA ALA A 464 -4.91 15.39 19.33
C ALA A 464 -3.82 16.34 19.85
N ILE A 465 -2.93 16.79 18.94
CA ILE A 465 -1.86 17.74 19.29
C ILE A 465 -2.43 19.03 19.84
N GLU A 466 -3.46 19.58 19.20
CA GLU A 466 -4.12 20.82 19.63
C GLU A 466 -4.89 20.66 20.95
N ALA A 467 -5.59 19.53 21.12
CA ALA A 467 -6.42 19.28 22.30
C ALA A 467 -5.59 19.05 23.58
N ASP A 468 -4.42 18.42 23.46
CA ASP A 468 -3.58 17.98 24.58
C ASP A 468 -2.25 18.76 24.68
N ASP A 469 -2.03 19.77 23.85
CA ASP A 469 -0.78 20.56 23.78
C ASP A 469 0.47 19.66 23.68
N ILE A 470 0.45 18.70 22.72
CA ILE A 470 1.45 17.64 22.63
C ILE A 470 2.72 18.13 21.92
N ASP A 471 3.85 18.00 22.59
CA ASP A 471 5.15 18.05 21.95
C ASP A 471 5.52 16.68 21.35
N MET A 472 5.36 16.53 20.03
CA MET A 472 5.62 15.27 19.31
C MET A 472 7.08 14.83 19.36
N LEU A 473 8.02 15.72 19.69
CA LEU A 473 9.44 15.40 19.79
C LEU A 473 9.84 14.91 21.19
N ASN A 474 9.31 15.55 22.23
CA ASN A 474 9.76 15.34 23.59
C ASN A 474 8.78 14.58 24.48
N ASN A 475 7.48 14.61 24.14
CA ASN A 475 6.45 13.99 24.98
C ASN A 475 5.27 13.42 24.15
N LYS A 476 5.59 12.58 23.16
CA LYS A 476 4.59 11.88 22.36
C LYS A 476 3.85 10.84 23.23
N PRO A 477 2.54 10.94 23.44
CA PRO A 477 1.78 9.98 24.24
C PRO A 477 1.65 8.62 23.50
N SER A 478 1.50 7.54 24.28
CA SER A 478 1.43 6.15 23.76
C SER A 478 0.24 5.88 22.85
N TYR A 479 -0.83 6.66 22.93
CA TYR A 479 -1.98 6.52 22.03
C TYR A 479 -1.75 7.13 20.62
N LEU A 480 -0.70 7.93 20.42
CA LEU A 480 -0.27 8.43 19.12
C LEU A 480 0.85 7.52 18.55
N ILE A 481 0.49 6.31 18.19
CA ILE A 481 1.42 5.34 17.61
C ILE A 481 1.06 5.08 16.14
N GLY A 482 2.09 5.03 15.27
CA GLY A 482 1.95 4.66 13.87
C GLY A 482 2.09 3.16 13.64
N ALA A 483 1.61 2.66 12.50
CA ALA A 483 1.67 1.24 12.15
C ALA A 483 3.09 0.65 12.19
N LYS A 484 4.11 1.47 11.88
CA LYS A 484 5.51 1.05 11.85
C LYS A 484 6.15 0.90 13.23
N ASP A 485 5.64 1.69 14.19
CA ASP A 485 6.17 1.75 15.56
C ASP A 485 5.42 0.77 16.48
N LEU A 486 4.36 0.15 15.98
CA LEU A 486 3.53 -0.77 16.73
C LEU A 486 4.17 -2.16 16.75
N ASP A 487 4.23 -2.77 17.94
CA ASP A 487 4.65 -4.15 18.11
C ASP A 487 3.72 -5.12 17.35
N TYR A 488 4.31 -6.08 16.64
CA TYR A 488 3.54 -7.00 15.80
C TYR A 488 2.61 -7.91 16.61
N MET A 489 2.97 -8.27 17.82
CA MET A 489 2.13 -9.09 18.70
C MET A 489 0.83 -8.35 19.08
N SER A 490 0.96 -7.09 19.49
CA SER A 490 -0.19 -6.20 19.75
C SER A 490 -1.07 -6.01 18.53
N ARG A 491 -0.47 -5.97 17.35
CA ARG A 491 -1.20 -5.81 16.08
C ARG A 491 -2.02 -7.07 15.74
N VAL A 492 -1.40 -8.26 15.87
CA VAL A 492 -2.08 -9.55 15.64
C VAL A 492 -3.16 -9.79 16.70
N LYS A 493 -2.88 -9.49 17.98
CA LYS A 493 -3.87 -9.58 19.07
C LYS A 493 -5.10 -8.72 18.77
N THR A 494 -4.93 -7.48 18.33
CA THR A 494 -6.05 -6.60 17.99
C THR A 494 -6.89 -7.15 16.85
N GLN A 495 -6.27 -7.77 15.84
CA GLN A 495 -6.99 -8.45 14.76
C GLN A 495 -7.80 -9.64 15.31
N ALA A 496 -7.20 -10.44 16.18
CA ALA A 496 -7.84 -11.58 16.82
C ALA A 496 -9.02 -11.15 17.71
N ASP A 497 -8.85 -10.08 18.50
CA ASP A 497 -9.93 -9.51 19.32
C ASP A 497 -11.14 -9.09 18.47
N TRP A 498 -10.92 -8.54 17.27
CA TRP A 498 -12.01 -8.26 16.33
C TRP A 498 -12.55 -9.50 15.64
N GLN A 499 -11.70 -10.50 15.32
CA GLN A 499 -12.12 -11.70 14.59
C GLN A 499 -13.20 -12.50 15.34
N GLN A 500 -13.20 -12.48 16.66
CA GLN A 500 -14.23 -13.12 17.48
C GLN A 500 -15.65 -12.62 17.14
N TRP A 501 -15.80 -11.38 16.70
CA TRP A 501 -17.09 -10.75 16.40
C TRP A 501 -17.48 -10.83 14.93
N ILE A 502 -16.59 -11.29 14.06
CA ILE A 502 -16.73 -11.28 12.60
C ILE A 502 -16.90 -12.70 12.11
N ASP A 503 -18.10 -13.03 11.65
CA ASP A 503 -18.44 -14.36 11.13
C ASP A 503 -17.81 -14.69 9.77
N ALA A 504 -17.50 -13.67 8.94
CA ALA A 504 -16.62 -13.83 7.79
C ALA A 504 -15.13 -13.72 8.21
N SER A 505 -14.35 -12.86 7.57
CA SER A 505 -12.93 -12.66 7.87
C SER A 505 -12.56 -11.17 7.93
N ILE A 506 -11.31 -10.89 8.18
CA ILE A 506 -10.77 -9.53 8.30
C ILE A 506 -9.63 -9.35 7.31
N SER A 507 -9.71 -8.32 6.47
CA SER A 507 -8.56 -7.87 5.71
C SER A 507 -7.66 -7.02 6.62
N SER A 508 -6.48 -7.52 6.88
CA SER A 508 -5.52 -6.87 7.76
C SER A 508 -4.11 -7.05 7.23
N THR A 509 -3.37 -5.94 7.19
CA THR A 509 -1.96 -5.95 6.80
C THR A 509 -1.09 -5.61 7.99
N LEU A 510 -0.27 -6.56 8.41
CA LEU A 510 0.77 -6.33 9.40
C LEU A 510 1.92 -5.59 8.73
N ASN A 511 2.08 -4.30 9.02
CA ASN A 511 3.18 -3.50 8.52
C ASN A 511 4.40 -3.64 9.43
N LEU A 512 5.45 -4.26 8.92
CA LEU A 512 6.71 -4.45 9.63
C LEU A 512 7.77 -3.42 9.20
N PRO A 513 8.61 -2.96 10.12
CA PRO A 513 9.72 -2.06 9.79
C PRO A 513 10.78 -2.78 8.94
N ASN A 514 11.66 -2.00 8.30
CA ASN A 514 12.70 -2.54 7.41
C ASN A 514 13.66 -3.53 8.10
N ASN A 515 13.90 -3.36 9.40
CA ASN A 515 14.78 -4.20 10.21
C ASN A 515 14.11 -5.49 10.74
N ALA A 516 12.83 -5.71 10.45
CA ALA A 516 12.15 -6.95 10.82
C ALA A 516 12.78 -8.15 10.10
N THR A 517 12.85 -9.28 10.79
CA THR A 517 13.47 -10.52 10.32
C THR A 517 12.45 -11.49 9.70
N VAL A 518 12.92 -12.52 9.00
CA VAL A 518 12.07 -13.62 8.53
C VAL A 518 11.40 -14.34 9.72
N GLU A 519 12.12 -14.45 10.83
CA GLU A 519 11.64 -15.06 12.07
C GLU A 519 10.44 -14.27 12.67
N ASP A 520 10.43 -12.95 12.55
CA ASP A 520 9.29 -12.12 13.00
C ASP A 520 8.04 -12.41 12.15
N VAL A 521 8.19 -12.61 10.84
CA VAL A 521 7.09 -13.01 9.96
C VAL A 521 6.59 -14.41 10.32
N PHE A 522 7.51 -15.36 10.55
CA PHE A 522 7.17 -16.72 10.96
C PHE A 522 6.34 -16.72 12.25
N LYS A 523 6.83 -16.02 13.29
CA LYS A 523 6.15 -15.91 14.58
C LYS A 523 4.80 -15.21 14.48
N ALA A 524 4.69 -14.19 13.65
CA ALA A 524 3.42 -13.50 13.44
C ALA A 524 2.35 -14.42 12.84
N TYR A 525 2.71 -15.30 11.91
CA TYR A 525 1.79 -16.29 11.35
C TYR A 525 1.38 -17.35 12.38
N VAL A 526 2.33 -17.87 13.16
CA VAL A 526 2.01 -18.84 14.22
C VAL A 526 1.08 -18.22 15.26
N LEU A 527 1.39 -17.01 15.73
CA LEU A 527 0.57 -16.29 16.70
C LEU A 527 -0.85 -16.00 16.14
N ALA A 528 -0.97 -15.62 14.88
CA ALA A 528 -2.27 -15.35 14.26
C ALA A 528 -3.15 -16.60 14.21
N HIS A 529 -2.57 -17.76 13.91
CA HIS A 529 -3.27 -19.04 13.95
C HIS A 529 -3.72 -19.39 15.38
N GLU A 530 -2.80 -19.32 16.36
CA GLU A 530 -3.09 -19.67 17.77
C GLU A 530 -4.18 -18.77 18.39
N LEU A 531 -4.27 -17.52 17.93
CA LEU A 531 -5.29 -16.55 18.39
C LEU A 531 -6.59 -16.62 17.60
N GLY A 532 -6.79 -17.56 16.68
CA GLY A 532 -8.03 -17.77 15.95
C GLY A 532 -8.24 -16.78 14.78
N CYS A 533 -7.23 -16.10 14.30
CA CYS A 533 -7.35 -15.33 13.05
C CYS A 533 -7.64 -16.27 11.87
N LYS A 534 -8.39 -15.80 10.87
CA LYS A 534 -8.70 -16.56 9.65
C LYS A 534 -7.69 -16.36 8.51
N GLY A 535 -6.86 -15.34 8.63
CA GLY A 535 -5.76 -15.07 7.70
C GLY A 535 -4.92 -13.89 8.16
N LEU A 536 -3.74 -13.77 7.58
CA LEU A 536 -2.83 -12.65 7.83
C LEU A 536 -2.04 -12.33 6.56
N THR A 537 -1.96 -11.04 6.24
CA THR A 537 -1.04 -10.51 5.24
C THR A 537 0.06 -9.72 5.94
N VAL A 538 1.31 -9.94 5.56
CA VAL A 538 2.43 -9.19 6.11
C VAL A 538 3.07 -8.36 5.01
N PHE A 539 3.40 -7.10 5.31
CA PHE A 539 4.12 -6.20 4.43
C PHE A 539 5.30 -5.58 5.20
N ARG A 540 6.53 -5.91 4.79
CA ARG A 540 7.74 -5.31 5.37
C ARG A 540 8.19 -4.09 4.56
N GLU A 541 8.51 -2.99 5.22
CA GLU A 541 9.13 -1.84 4.57
C GLU A 541 10.47 -2.27 3.92
N GLY A 542 10.69 -1.89 2.66
CA GLY A 542 11.89 -2.29 1.90
C GLY A 542 11.83 -3.70 1.30
N CYS A 543 10.67 -4.38 1.29
CA CYS A 543 10.49 -5.56 0.45
C CYS A 543 10.53 -5.16 -1.04
N LYS A 544 10.71 -6.13 -1.93
CA LYS A 544 10.83 -5.88 -3.38
C LYS A 544 9.53 -5.41 -4.04
N ARG A 545 8.39 -5.53 -3.36
CA ARG A 545 7.11 -4.97 -3.81
C ARG A 545 7.02 -3.50 -3.42
N GLU A 546 6.75 -2.62 -4.36
CA GLU A 546 6.51 -1.21 -4.06
C GLU A 546 5.23 -1.01 -3.25
N GLY A 547 5.37 -0.42 -2.06
CA GLY A 547 4.25 -0.01 -1.23
C GLY A 547 3.52 1.21 -1.82
N ILE A 548 2.19 1.23 -1.68
CA ILE A 548 1.35 2.39 -2.04
C ILE A 548 1.55 3.53 -1.02
N LEU A 549 1.85 3.20 0.23
CA LEU A 549 2.13 4.13 1.31
C LEU A 549 3.63 4.15 1.58
N LYS A 550 4.20 5.35 1.66
CA LYS A 550 5.59 5.55 2.08
C LYS A 550 5.60 6.56 3.21
N GLY A 551 6.13 6.18 4.38
CA GLY A 551 6.30 7.09 5.49
C GLY A 551 7.16 8.28 5.08
N VAL A 552 6.91 9.44 5.68
CA VAL A 552 7.89 10.52 5.64
C VAL A 552 9.08 10.03 6.44
N VAL A 553 10.15 9.67 5.75
CA VAL A 553 11.43 9.42 6.41
C VAL A 553 11.77 10.74 7.10
N LYS A 554 11.66 10.79 8.44
CA LYS A 554 12.45 11.78 9.19
C LYS A 554 13.88 11.31 9.00
N THR A 555 14.55 11.80 7.97
CA THR A 555 16.00 11.92 8.03
C THR A 555 16.30 12.55 9.38
N PRO A 556 17.24 11.97 10.21
CA PRO A 556 17.76 12.68 11.36
C PRO A 556 18.06 14.08 10.84
N LYS A 557 17.66 15.14 11.53
CA LYS A 557 17.80 16.51 11.11
C LYS A 557 19.10 16.68 10.31
N GLU A 558 19.08 16.41 9.04
CA GLU A 558 19.81 17.18 8.08
C GLU A 558 19.26 18.58 8.32
N GLU A 559 20.12 19.45 8.74
CA GLU A 559 19.88 20.89 8.70
C GLU A 559 19.04 21.12 7.45
N LYS A 560 17.87 21.73 7.60
CA LYS A 560 16.96 22.03 6.53
C LYS A 560 17.78 22.44 5.32
N HIS A 561 17.99 21.55 4.36
CA HIS A 561 18.15 21.98 3.00
C HIS A 561 16.78 22.57 2.64
N VAL A 562 16.60 23.81 3.01
CA VAL A 562 15.74 24.73 2.28
C VAL A 562 16.17 24.50 0.83
N PRO A 563 15.26 24.17 -0.11
CA PRO A 563 15.63 24.23 -1.51
C PRO A 563 16.20 25.64 -1.65
N VAL A 564 17.52 25.73 -1.81
CA VAL A 564 18.17 27.02 -2.00
C VAL A 564 17.72 27.42 -3.39
N THR A 565 16.59 28.09 -3.43
CA THR A 565 15.97 28.60 -4.66
C THR A 565 16.82 29.67 -5.31
N ASN A 566 17.95 30.07 -4.68
CA ASN A 566 18.98 30.96 -5.21
C ASN A 566 20.35 30.57 -4.66
N ILE A 567 20.91 29.42 -5.11
CA ILE A 567 22.38 29.24 -4.99
C ILE A 567 23.01 30.29 -5.90
N ASP A 568 23.80 31.15 -5.32
CA ASP A 568 24.63 32.05 -6.11
C ASP A 568 25.60 31.21 -6.93
N THR A 569 25.38 31.14 -8.23
CA THR A 569 26.21 30.39 -9.18
C THR A 569 27.03 31.32 -10.06
N ASP A 570 27.11 32.62 -9.68
CA ASP A 570 27.95 33.57 -10.40
C ASP A 570 29.44 33.16 -10.26
N ILE A 571 30.08 32.96 -11.37
CA ILE A 571 31.49 32.54 -11.43
C ILE A 571 32.42 33.56 -10.75
N ASN A 572 32.01 34.82 -10.65
CA ASN A 572 32.76 35.88 -9.96
C ASN A 572 32.78 35.68 -8.42
N HIS A 573 31.87 34.91 -7.89
CA HIS A 573 31.81 34.55 -6.47
C HIS A 573 32.42 33.18 -6.19
N CYS A 574 33.07 32.55 -7.18
CA CYS A 574 33.67 31.24 -7.07
C CYS A 574 35.21 31.32 -7.11
N ILE A 575 35.85 30.34 -6.50
CA ILE A 575 37.28 30.08 -6.59
C ILE A 575 37.49 28.85 -7.46
N ALA A 576 38.38 28.96 -8.45
CA ALA A 576 38.67 27.88 -9.39
C ALA A 576 39.89 27.07 -8.99
N PHE A 577 39.78 25.75 -9.10
CA PHE A 577 40.91 24.80 -8.98
C PHE A 577 41.05 24.00 -10.26
N GLY A 578 42.29 23.89 -10.76
CA GLY A 578 42.59 23.11 -11.96
C GLY A 578 43.43 21.87 -11.64
N SER A 579 43.13 20.76 -12.28
CA SER A 579 43.92 19.52 -12.18
C SER A 579 44.01 18.81 -13.51
N LYS A 580 45.12 18.08 -13.73
CA LYS A 580 45.36 17.27 -14.91
C LYS A 580 45.37 15.78 -14.53
N LEU A 581 44.35 15.05 -14.96
CA LEU A 581 44.26 13.60 -14.79
C LEU A 581 44.89 12.87 -15.97
N GLN A 582 45.61 11.79 -15.68
CA GLN A 582 46.07 10.83 -16.69
C GLN A 582 45.14 9.64 -16.75
N THR A 583 44.53 9.40 -17.91
CA THR A 583 43.56 8.32 -18.11
C THR A 583 44.07 7.25 -19.05
N GLY A 584 43.43 6.11 -19.12
CA GLY A 584 43.81 5.04 -20.04
C GLY A 584 43.86 5.42 -21.52
N CYS A 585 43.19 6.52 -21.90
CA CYS A 585 43.10 7.02 -23.29
C CYS A 585 43.72 8.43 -23.45
N GLY A 586 44.58 8.89 -22.56
CA GLY A 586 45.26 10.20 -22.61
C GLY A 586 44.89 11.14 -21.47
N SER A 587 45.31 12.39 -21.55
CA SER A 587 45.11 13.40 -20.51
C SER A 587 43.70 13.94 -20.48
N LEU A 588 43.20 14.23 -19.29
CA LEU A 588 41.92 14.90 -19.01
C LEU A 588 42.23 16.13 -18.14
N TRP A 589 41.81 17.30 -18.58
CA TRP A 589 41.88 18.50 -17.77
C TRP A 589 40.57 18.73 -17.07
N MET A 590 40.64 19.02 -15.76
CA MET A 590 39.49 19.29 -14.91
C MET A 590 39.66 20.67 -14.28
N THR A 591 38.63 21.53 -14.40
CA THR A 591 38.56 22.82 -13.69
C THR A 591 37.28 22.84 -12.90
N VAL A 592 37.39 23.08 -11.59
CA VAL A 592 36.26 23.05 -10.64
C VAL A 592 36.12 24.42 -10.00
N TYR A 593 34.90 24.90 -9.86
CA TYR A 593 34.54 26.16 -9.23
C TYR A 593 33.74 25.93 -7.98
N PHE A 594 34.24 26.34 -6.82
CA PHE A 594 33.55 26.32 -5.55
C PHE A 594 33.16 27.72 -5.12
N HIS A 595 31.94 27.91 -4.62
CA HIS A 595 31.53 29.19 -4.05
C HIS A 595 32.40 29.54 -2.85
N LYS A 596 32.96 30.77 -2.84
CA LYS A 596 34.00 31.17 -1.89
C LYS A 596 33.60 31.12 -0.42
N GLU A 597 32.33 31.32 -0.10
CA GLU A 597 31.80 31.35 1.28
C GLU A 597 31.21 30.04 1.74
N THR A 598 30.53 29.31 0.83
CA THR A 598 29.78 28.11 1.19
C THR A 598 30.50 26.80 0.86
N GLY A 599 31.51 26.84 -0.01
CA GLY A 599 32.17 25.64 -0.53
C GLY A 599 31.34 24.84 -1.52
N GLN A 600 30.13 25.33 -1.89
CA GLN A 600 29.26 24.67 -2.82
C GLN A 600 29.90 24.54 -4.21
N LEU A 601 29.78 23.36 -4.81
CA LEU A 601 30.18 23.13 -6.19
C LEU A 601 29.27 23.91 -7.15
N CYS A 602 29.81 24.88 -7.86
CA CYS A 602 29.08 25.70 -8.83
C CYS A 602 29.23 25.18 -10.26
N HIS A 603 30.49 24.93 -10.66
CA HIS A 603 30.80 24.49 -12.01
C HIS A 603 31.94 23.48 -12.03
N ILE A 604 31.90 22.56 -12.98
CA ILE A 604 33.04 21.72 -13.36
C ILE A 604 33.15 21.70 -14.89
N PHE A 605 34.36 21.85 -15.38
CA PHE A 605 34.71 21.73 -16.80
C PHE A 605 35.67 20.56 -16.98
N LEU A 606 35.32 19.64 -17.86
CA LEU A 606 36.12 18.47 -18.21
C LEU A 606 36.49 18.57 -19.68
N ASN A 607 37.79 18.71 -19.96
CA ASN A 607 38.31 18.81 -21.32
C ASN A 607 39.35 17.73 -21.58
N LYS A 608 39.12 16.92 -22.60
CA LYS A 608 39.99 15.81 -22.96
C LYS A 608 40.90 16.20 -24.13
N GLY A 609 42.20 16.11 -23.93
CA GLY A 609 43.22 16.48 -24.91
C GLY A 609 43.39 15.51 -26.10
N SER A 610 42.48 14.51 -26.30
CA SER A 610 42.57 13.57 -27.42
C SER A 610 41.31 13.58 -28.28
N LYS A 611 41.44 13.41 -29.57
CA LYS A 611 40.32 13.26 -30.53
C LYS A 611 39.68 11.89 -30.36
N GLY A 612 38.35 11.85 -30.03
CA GLY A 612 37.59 10.60 -29.95
C GLY A 612 36.25 10.72 -29.24
N GLY A 613 35.38 9.71 -29.36
CA GLY A 613 34.01 9.66 -28.87
C GLY A 613 33.82 9.89 -27.36
N CYS A 614 34.87 9.72 -26.55
CA CYS A 614 34.83 10.06 -25.12
C CYS A 614 34.70 11.56 -24.82
N ASN A 615 34.99 12.46 -25.76
CA ASN A 615 34.92 13.90 -25.51
C ASN A 615 33.46 14.39 -25.37
N SER A 616 32.54 13.87 -26.19
CA SER A 616 31.12 14.16 -26.03
C SER A 616 30.58 13.66 -24.70
N TYR A 617 31.01 12.48 -24.25
CA TYR A 617 30.63 11.91 -22.95
C TYR A 617 31.17 12.80 -21.80
N MET A 618 32.42 13.24 -21.86
CA MET A 618 33.01 14.11 -20.84
C MET A 618 32.30 15.48 -20.77
N THR A 619 31.88 16.03 -21.91
CA THR A 619 31.08 17.26 -21.94
C THR A 619 29.71 17.07 -21.30
N GLY A 620 29.05 15.95 -21.59
CA GLY A 620 27.77 15.58 -20.95
C GLY A 620 27.89 15.40 -19.44
N LEU A 621 28.91 14.64 -19.00
CA LEU A 621 29.20 14.41 -17.59
C LEU A 621 29.52 15.73 -16.85
N SER A 622 30.31 16.59 -17.44
CA SER A 622 30.64 17.93 -16.92
C SER A 622 29.36 18.75 -16.65
N ARG A 623 28.43 18.77 -17.61
CA ARG A 623 27.15 19.48 -17.47
C ARG A 623 26.26 18.88 -16.38
N LEU A 624 26.19 17.56 -16.27
CA LEU A 624 25.38 16.88 -15.24
C LEU A 624 25.94 17.13 -13.84
N ILE A 625 27.25 17.03 -13.64
CA ILE A 625 27.90 17.33 -12.35
C ILE A 625 27.68 18.81 -11.97
N SER A 626 27.87 19.74 -12.91
CA SER A 626 27.61 21.16 -12.67
C SER A 626 26.14 21.42 -12.32
N LEU A 627 25.19 20.74 -12.99
CA LEU A 627 23.76 20.86 -12.70
C LEU A 627 23.44 20.32 -11.29
N ALA A 628 24.01 19.18 -10.92
CA ALA A 628 23.80 18.58 -9.59
C ALA A 628 24.34 19.53 -8.49
N GLY A 629 25.54 20.06 -8.66
CA GLY A 629 26.12 21.07 -7.75
C GLY A 629 25.26 22.32 -7.64
N LYS A 630 24.79 22.90 -8.74
CA LYS A 630 23.89 24.07 -8.76
C LYS A 630 22.51 23.78 -8.11
N ARG A 631 22.11 22.54 -8.05
CA ARG A 631 20.87 22.09 -7.36
C ARG A 631 21.09 21.71 -5.91
N GLY A 632 22.30 21.95 -5.37
CA GLY A 632 22.62 21.74 -3.96
C GLY A 632 23.08 20.33 -3.60
N ALA A 633 23.39 19.47 -4.58
CA ALA A 633 23.98 18.17 -4.29
C ALA A 633 25.35 18.37 -3.63
N SER A 634 25.66 17.60 -2.58
CA SER A 634 26.96 17.62 -1.94
C SER A 634 28.06 17.07 -2.86
N VAL A 635 29.29 17.48 -2.66
CA VAL A 635 30.41 16.90 -3.42
C VAL A 635 30.55 15.42 -3.12
N GLU A 636 30.30 15.03 -1.89
CA GLU A 636 30.33 13.64 -1.41
C GLU A 636 29.31 12.76 -2.14
N ASP A 637 28.06 13.21 -2.29
CA ASP A 637 27.02 12.48 -3.04
C ASP A 637 27.37 12.32 -4.52
N ILE A 638 27.88 13.38 -5.14
CA ILE A 638 28.32 13.34 -6.53
C ILE A 638 29.47 12.35 -6.72
N VAL A 639 30.43 12.34 -5.80
CA VAL A 639 31.57 11.42 -5.82
C VAL A 639 31.16 9.97 -5.66
N ASP A 640 30.21 9.68 -4.80
CA ASP A 640 29.70 8.31 -4.62
C ASP A 640 29.04 7.75 -5.89
N GLN A 641 28.31 8.59 -6.64
CA GLN A 641 27.77 8.19 -7.94
C GLN A 641 28.88 7.92 -8.96
N LEU A 642 29.92 8.74 -8.97
CA LEU A 642 31.04 8.58 -9.90
C LEU A 642 31.92 7.35 -9.58
N LYS A 643 32.05 6.96 -8.32
CA LYS A 643 32.77 5.75 -7.88
C LYS A 643 32.00 4.44 -8.19
N SER A 644 30.69 4.49 -8.30
CA SER A 644 29.83 3.32 -8.54
C SER A 644 29.81 2.86 -10.01
N VAL A 645 30.57 3.49 -10.91
CA VAL A 645 30.57 3.20 -12.35
C VAL A 645 31.43 1.98 -12.67
N ILE A 646 30.99 1.20 -13.68
CA ILE A 646 31.70 0.01 -14.18
C ILE A 646 33.14 0.39 -14.61
N ALA A 647 34.09 -0.49 -14.30
CA ALA A 647 35.50 -0.31 -14.66
C ALA A 647 35.69 -0.22 -16.18
N CYS A 648 36.52 0.73 -16.63
CA CYS A 648 36.90 0.89 -18.03
C CYS A 648 38.08 -0.03 -18.36
N PRO A 649 37.96 -1.01 -19.31
CA PRO A 649 39.05 -1.92 -19.62
C PRO A 649 40.37 -1.21 -20.04
N SER A 650 40.26 -0.15 -20.84
CA SER A 650 41.43 0.63 -21.27
C SER A 650 42.11 1.38 -20.13
N PHE A 651 41.32 1.83 -19.13
CA PHE A 651 41.86 2.50 -17.95
C PHE A 651 42.58 1.52 -17.04
N VAL A 652 41.98 0.37 -16.75
CA VAL A 652 42.57 -0.65 -15.88
C VAL A 652 43.83 -1.26 -16.51
N SER A 653 43.77 -1.60 -17.79
CA SER A 653 44.91 -2.19 -18.50
C SER A 653 46.14 -1.25 -18.45
N LYS A 654 45.96 0.04 -18.72
CA LYS A 654 47.07 1.00 -18.74
C LYS A 654 47.58 1.32 -17.35
N ARG A 655 46.71 1.40 -16.35
CA ARG A 655 47.10 1.63 -14.95
C ARG A 655 47.96 0.48 -14.39
N ASN A 656 47.72 -0.77 -14.80
CA ASN A 656 48.54 -1.90 -14.39
C ASN A 656 49.96 -1.89 -14.94
N THR A 657 50.22 -1.09 -15.98
CA THR A 657 51.52 -0.99 -16.67
C THR A 657 52.21 0.38 -16.54
N ASP A 658 51.47 1.41 -16.08
CA ASP A 658 51.92 2.78 -16.01
C ASP A 658 51.46 3.44 -14.71
N ALA A 659 52.39 3.67 -13.79
CA ALA A 659 52.12 4.28 -12.48
C ALA A 659 51.75 5.78 -12.56
N SER A 660 51.87 6.43 -13.69
CA SER A 660 51.46 7.83 -13.88
C SER A 660 49.95 7.99 -14.09
N ILE A 661 49.20 6.89 -14.27
CA ILE A 661 47.76 6.94 -14.43
C ILE A 661 47.08 7.29 -13.12
N SER A 662 46.13 8.25 -13.17
CA SER A 662 45.40 8.74 -12.00
C SER A 662 44.65 7.61 -11.25
N PRO A 663 44.44 7.75 -9.92
CA PRO A 663 43.69 6.75 -9.12
C PRO A 663 42.27 6.51 -9.69
N GLY A 664 41.79 5.26 -9.63
CA GLY A 664 40.47 4.85 -10.10
C GLY A 664 40.51 3.68 -11.07
N ARG A 665 39.36 3.18 -11.46
CA ARG A 665 39.17 2.08 -12.43
C ARG A 665 38.50 2.57 -13.73
N SER A 666 38.06 3.83 -13.74
CA SER A 666 37.42 4.50 -14.87
C SER A 666 37.70 5.99 -14.85
N CYS A 667 37.43 6.67 -15.96
CA CYS A 667 37.53 8.15 -15.99
C CYS A 667 36.58 8.81 -14.99
N ALA A 668 35.38 8.29 -14.82
CA ALA A 668 34.39 8.81 -13.86
C ALA A 668 34.89 8.68 -12.42
N GLU A 669 35.42 7.51 -12.05
CA GLU A 669 35.98 7.28 -10.71
C GLU A 669 37.21 8.18 -10.46
N ALA A 670 38.10 8.35 -11.44
CA ALA A 670 39.26 9.24 -11.33
C ALA A 670 38.82 10.71 -11.15
N ILE A 671 37.80 11.16 -11.86
CA ILE A 671 37.21 12.51 -11.68
C ILE A 671 36.62 12.62 -10.27
N GLY A 672 35.91 11.63 -9.77
CA GLY A 672 35.32 11.63 -8.42
C GLY A 672 36.40 11.73 -7.32
N VAL A 673 37.46 10.95 -7.42
CA VAL A 673 38.57 10.97 -6.46
C VAL A 673 39.20 12.35 -6.43
N GLU A 674 39.51 12.95 -7.59
CA GLU A 674 40.15 14.25 -7.68
C GLU A 674 39.22 15.39 -7.27
N LEU A 675 37.91 15.30 -7.57
CA LEU A 675 36.92 16.28 -7.13
C LEU A 675 36.88 16.36 -5.60
N LEU A 676 36.94 15.22 -4.93
CA LEU A 676 36.95 15.15 -3.46
C LEU A 676 38.25 15.77 -2.90
N ASN A 677 39.40 15.47 -3.51
CA ASN A 677 40.69 16.04 -3.11
C ASN A 677 40.67 17.55 -3.21
N LEU A 678 40.20 18.11 -4.33
CA LEU A 678 40.13 19.56 -4.56
C LEU A 678 39.11 20.22 -3.61
N HIS A 679 38.01 19.57 -3.27
CA HIS A 679 37.02 20.05 -2.30
C HIS A 679 37.62 20.11 -0.89
N THR A 680 38.33 19.07 -0.47
CA THR A 680 39.04 19.03 0.81
C THR A 680 40.07 20.15 0.89
N MET A 681 40.88 20.29 -0.15
CA MET A 681 41.88 21.37 -0.26
C MET A 681 41.24 22.76 -0.17
N PHE A 682 40.09 22.95 -0.84
CA PHE A 682 39.32 24.19 -0.77
C PHE A 682 38.86 24.47 0.67
N LYS A 683 38.23 23.48 1.32
CA LYS A 683 37.74 23.62 2.70
C LYS A 683 38.87 23.97 3.66
N ASP A 684 39.99 23.28 3.58
CA ASP A 684 41.14 23.52 4.46
C ASP A 684 41.77 24.92 4.21
N THR A 685 41.73 25.42 2.99
CA THR A 685 42.34 26.70 2.63
C THR A 685 41.42 27.89 2.92
N TYR A 686 40.11 27.76 2.74
CA TYR A 686 39.18 28.91 2.74
C TYR A 686 38.05 28.81 3.78
N ILE A 687 37.71 27.65 4.27
CA ILE A 687 36.57 27.48 5.20
C ILE A 687 37.03 27.18 6.63
N ASN A 688 38.02 26.28 6.81
CA ASN A 688 38.43 25.74 8.10
C ASN A 688 39.53 26.57 8.82
N GLN A 689 39.88 27.77 8.35
CA GLN A 689 40.88 28.62 9.03
C GLN A 689 40.27 29.29 10.27
N PRO A 690 40.98 29.32 11.43
CA PRO A 690 40.54 30.10 12.58
C PRO A 690 40.50 31.59 12.20
N VAL A 691 39.43 32.26 12.56
CA VAL A 691 39.23 33.71 12.33
C VAL A 691 40.37 34.47 13.02
N ILE A 692 41.36 34.95 12.25
CA ILE A 692 42.32 35.95 12.69
C ILE A 692 41.69 37.30 12.39
N THR A 693 41.30 37.99 13.45
CA THR A 693 40.80 39.35 13.43
C THR A 693 41.88 40.32 12.88
N GLU A 694 41.51 41.07 11.86
CA GLU A 694 42.03 42.38 11.41
C GLU A 694 43.52 42.53 11.10
N LEU A 695 43.84 42.53 9.82
CA LEU A 695 44.87 43.41 9.27
C LEU A 695 44.25 44.29 8.19
N LYS A 696 44.19 45.58 8.45
CA LYS A 696 43.88 46.62 7.47
C LYS A 696 44.98 46.65 6.41
N ILE A 697 44.61 46.40 5.15
CA ILE A 697 45.46 46.71 4.01
C ILE A 697 44.71 47.76 3.18
N ASN A 698 45.11 48.97 3.34
CA ASN A 698 45.00 50.00 2.30
C ASN A 698 46.03 49.64 1.25
N ASP A 699 45.63 49.41 0.02
CA ASP A 699 46.29 49.89 -1.21
C ASP A 699 45.44 49.39 -2.41
N GLU A 700 44.85 50.32 -3.11
CA GLU A 700 44.23 50.13 -4.42
C GLU A 700 45.32 49.79 -5.45
N VAL A 701 45.37 48.53 -5.89
CA VAL A 701 46.10 48.18 -7.11
C VAL A 701 45.14 48.38 -8.28
N LYS A 702 45.33 49.43 -9.05
CA LYS A 702 44.71 49.64 -10.35
C LYS A 702 45.24 48.60 -11.33
N ILE A 703 44.37 47.62 -11.68
CA ILE A 703 44.65 46.74 -12.82
C ILE A 703 44.32 47.55 -14.09
N GLU A 704 45.28 47.89 -14.87
CA GLU A 704 45.11 48.47 -16.22
C GLU A 704 44.50 47.35 -17.13
N THR A 705 43.20 47.46 -17.44
CA THR A 705 42.59 46.62 -18.47
C THR A 705 43.09 47.04 -19.86
N ALA A 706 43.54 46.06 -20.65
CA ALA A 706 43.90 46.25 -22.02
C ALA A 706 42.69 46.78 -22.82
N LYS A 707 42.92 47.89 -23.58
CA LYS A 707 41.88 48.54 -24.38
C LYS A 707 41.82 47.99 -25.80
N CYS A 708 40.67 47.91 -26.39
CA CYS A 708 40.46 47.46 -27.76
C CYS A 708 41.13 48.44 -28.74
N PRO A 709 41.98 47.95 -29.67
CA PRO A 709 42.65 48.83 -30.62
C PRO A 709 41.75 49.54 -31.64
N GLU A 710 40.48 49.00 -31.82
CA GLU A 710 39.59 49.61 -32.79
C GLU A 710 38.53 50.57 -32.16
N CYS A 711 38.09 50.34 -30.94
CA CYS A 711 37.04 51.18 -30.36
C CYS A 711 37.30 51.67 -28.94
N GLY A 712 38.46 51.34 -28.33
CA GLY A 712 38.86 51.82 -27.02
C GLY A 712 38.11 51.22 -25.83
N ALA A 713 37.16 50.29 -26.02
CA ALA A 713 36.46 49.60 -24.96
C ALA A 713 37.31 48.52 -24.30
N ASP A 714 36.91 48.06 -23.10
CA ASP A 714 37.66 47.03 -22.38
C ASP A 714 37.60 45.68 -23.12
N LEU A 715 38.74 44.98 -23.14
CA LEU A 715 38.89 43.67 -23.77
C LEU A 715 38.64 42.57 -22.76
N ASN A 716 37.89 41.55 -23.20
CA ASN A 716 37.63 40.34 -22.41
C ASN A 716 38.43 39.16 -22.94
N HIS A 717 39.02 38.40 -22.02
CA HIS A 717 39.74 37.17 -22.31
C HIS A 717 38.81 35.97 -22.12
N THR A 718 38.52 35.23 -23.17
CA THR A 718 37.68 34.04 -23.12
C THR A 718 38.30 32.93 -23.96
N GLY A 719 38.61 31.80 -23.30
CA GLY A 719 39.02 30.59 -24.01
C GLY A 719 40.28 30.65 -24.86
N GLY A 720 41.26 31.46 -24.49
CA GLY A 720 42.51 31.65 -25.25
C GLY A 720 42.43 32.72 -26.34
N CYS A 721 41.30 33.41 -26.46
CA CYS A 721 41.15 34.58 -27.36
C CYS A 721 40.86 35.84 -26.56
N ILE A 722 41.31 36.96 -27.04
CA ILE A 722 40.99 38.30 -26.53
C ILE A 722 39.94 38.91 -27.46
N SER A 723 38.78 39.27 -26.90
CA SER A 723 37.66 39.79 -27.70
C SER A 723 37.07 41.08 -27.12
N CYS A 724 36.60 41.95 -27.99
CA CYS A 724 35.89 43.16 -27.66
C CYS A 724 34.39 42.96 -27.93
N PHE A 725 33.57 42.99 -26.88
CA PHE A 725 32.11 42.84 -27.03
C PHE A 725 31.41 44.06 -27.63
N ASN A 726 32.09 45.20 -27.70
CA ASN A 726 31.52 46.44 -28.23
C ASN A 726 31.57 46.53 -29.76
N CYS A 727 32.69 46.11 -30.38
CA CYS A 727 32.87 46.19 -31.83
C CYS A 727 33.10 44.84 -32.52
N GLY A 728 33.17 43.72 -31.76
CA GLY A 728 33.39 42.39 -32.32
C GLY A 728 34.85 42.05 -32.67
N TRP A 729 35.83 42.93 -32.37
CA TRP A 729 37.23 42.66 -32.61
C TRP A 729 37.73 41.47 -31.77
N THR A 730 38.43 40.54 -32.40
CA THR A 730 38.95 39.33 -31.74
C THR A 730 40.33 38.98 -32.21
N LYS A 731 41.23 38.63 -31.27
CA LYS A 731 42.52 38.05 -31.54
C LYS A 731 42.75 36.80 -30.73
N CYS A 732 43.02 35.67 -31.39
CA CYS A 732 43.38 34.39 -30.78
C CYS A 732 44.84 34.09 -31.11
N ASP A 733 45.63 33.64 -30.13
CA ASP A 733 47.03 33.17 -30.32
C ASP A 733 47.02 31.65 -30.61
#